data_99c52e35cae6345ce969d17dcb90e96b
#
_entry.id   99c52e35cae6345ce969d17dcb90e96b
#
_cell.length_a   1.000
_cell.length_b   1.000
_cell.length_c   1.000
_cell.angle_alpha   90.00
_cell.angle_beta   90.00
_cell.angle_gamma   90.00
#
_symmetry.space_group_name_H-M   'P 1'
#
loop_
_entity.id
_entity.type
_entity.pdbx_description
1 polymer ?
#
loop_
_entity_poly.entity_id
_entity_poly.type
_entity_poly.pdbx_seq_one_letter_code
_entity_poly.pdbx_strand_id
1 'polypeptide(L)'
;MSLPVLEIENLSVSFMTRSAEVPAVMDFSMKVLEGDAMGLVGESGCGKSTVALAIMNYLGGNGKITGGSIKYRGRDMSSFSEKELRDIRGSEIAMIYQEPMASLNPAMRISSQLIEVPLLHEKITKEDAWKRSIEMLEKVNLPDPDRIMNAFPHQLSGGQQQRIVIAMALLSKPSLLLLDEPTTALDVTVEAGIINLVKNLSKEIGTSMLFVSHNLGLILETCNQITVMYSGEAVETGEINEVFRNMRHPYTQGLLRSIPLPGKNKYEAPLKAISGQLPLPHERPQGCNFGPRCPYFEKELCSVNEVQMQAINSRKLHFSRCSKISSIDWSKKIKSSKKIGRKPSNDILLTVDSLSKDYDVAANVVFGGKKKGTIKANVDLNFDAKIAETLAIVGESGCGKSTFAKVLLGLEEASNGKVDFENKNIGKITVEERDKKTVSAIQMVFQNPFDTLNPSHSVGNQIIRTLEKVGVGSTVEERKQRMYELLDLVKLPREFEKRMPRQLSGGQKQRIGIARAFAGSPKIVVADEPVSALDVSVQAAVIELLIDIQEKFDTTMLFISHDLSVVRYVADRVVVMYLGKIAETGTTEQIFSPPYHPYTEALLSAVPIADPDIKKRQILLEGALPSPLNPPKGCVFNTRCPSAISGKCNVIEPPIQKLKNGHTISCHIDIKELSKKDNVFAQ
;
A
#
# COMPACT_ATOMS: atom_id res chain seq x y z
N MET A 1 -3.86 -17.76 32.97
CA MET A 1 -3.06 -17.18 31.88
C MET A 1 -3.11 -18.16 30.74
N SER A 2 -3.53 -17.74 29.52
CA SER A 2 -3.45 -18.58 28.33
C SER A 2 -2.00 -18.95 28.06
N LEU A 3 -1.73 -20.21 27.71
CA LEU A 3 -0.39 -20.66 27.34
C LEU A 3 0.04 -20.04 26.00
N PRO A 4 1.30 -19.69 25.79
CA PRO A 4 1.78 -19.21 24.50
C PRO A 4 1.77 -20.35 23.48
N VAL A 5 1.19 -20.09 22.28
CA VAL A 5 1.30 -21.00 21.14
C VAL A 5 2.69 -20.90 20.50
N LEU A 6 3.25 -19.69 20.52
CA LEU A 6 4.60 -19.40 20.03
C LEU A 6 5.37 -18.54 21.05
N GLU A 7 6.59 -18.93 21.37
CA GLU A 7 7.49 -18.18 22.22
C GLU A 7 8.87 -18.09 21.55
N ILE A 8 9.36 -16.88 21.37
CA ILE A 8 10.67 -16.58 20.81
C ILE A 8 11.47 -15.91 21.90
N GLU A 9 12.66 -16.44 22.21
CA GLU A 9 13.55 -15.94 23.25
C GLU A 9 14.95 -15.66 22.65
N ASN A 10 15.35 -14.40 22.66
CA ASN A 10 16.67 -13.89 22.27
C ASN A 10 17.13 -14.39 20.88
N LEU A 11 16.19 -14.53 19.94
CA LEU A 11 16.44 -15.08 18.60
C LEU A 11 17.45 -14.21 17.85
N SER A 12 18.48 -14.87 17.32
CA SER A 12 19.43 -14.28 16.39
C SER A 12 19.49 -15.10 15.11
N VAL A 13 19.40 -14.41 13.96
CA VAL A 13 19.42 -15.04 12.63
C VAL A 13 20.42 -14.31 11.75
N SER A 14 21.30 -15.06 11.10
CA SER A 14 22.30 -14.53 10.17
C SER A 14 22.22 -15.22 8.81
N PHE A 15 22.52 -14.46 7.75
CA PHE A 15 22.69 -14.98 6.40
C PHE A 15 24.19 -15.05 6.06
N MET A 16 24.65 -16.23 5.66
CA MET A 16 26.01 -16.44 5.22
C MET A 16 26.15 -16.09 3.76
N THR A 17 26.88 -15.01 3.46
CA THR A 17 27.22 -14.61 2.09
C THR A 17 28.65 -15.08 1.75
N ARG A 18 29.04 -14.96 0.48
CA ARG A 18 30.41 -15.30 0.08
C ARG A 18 31.49 -14.44 0.72
N SER A 19 31.12 -13.24 1.18
CA SER A 19 32.08 -12.24 1.70
C SER A 19 31.98 -12.02 3.20
N ALA A 20 30.81 -12.27 3.81
CA ALA A 20 30.58 -11.98 5.23
C ALA A 20 29.32 -12.67 5.78
N GLU A 21 29.27 -12.80 7.10
CA GLU A 21 28.05 -13.05 7.86
C GLU A 21 27.24 -11.76 7.96
N VAL A 22 25.95 -11.83 7.64
CA VAL A 22 25.00 -10.70 7.66
C VAL A 22 23.95 -10.98 8.73
N PRO A 23 24.03 -10.39 9.93
CA PRO A 23 23.05 -10.56 10.98
C PRO A 23 21.75 -9.84 10.61
N ALA A 24 20.67 -10.59 10.38
CA ALA A 24 19.36 -10.04 10.00
C ALA A 24 18.48 -9.78 11.22
N VAL A 25 18.50 -10.66 12.21
CA VAL A 25 17.76 -10.56 13.47
C VAL A 25 18.76 -10.71 14.62
N MET A 26 18.57 -9.92 15.68
CA MET A 26 19.46 -9.92 16.85
C MET A 26 18.62 -9.75 18.12
N ASP A 27 18.87 -10.62 19.11
CA ASP A 27 18.25 -10.55 20.43
C ASP A 27 16.75 -10.25 20.40
N PHE A 28 16.01 -10.94 19.51
CA PHE A 28 14.59 -10.72 19.28
C PHE A 28 13.76 -11.67 20.15
N SER A 29 12.86 -11.10 20.97
CA SER A 29 11.96 -11.86 21.83
C SER A 29 10.52 -11.43 21.61
N MET A 30 9.61 -12.41 21.51
CA MET A 30 8.18 -12.19 21.29
C MET A 30 7.36 -13.42 21.73
N LYS A 31 6.12 -13.21 22.15
CA LYS A 31 5.19 -14.30 22.49
C LYS A 31 3.85 -14.08 21.80
N VAL A 32 3.28 -15.15 21.26
CA VAL A 32 1.91 -15.17 20.74
C VAL A 32 1.08 -16.11 21.62
N LEU A 33 0.04 -15.58 22.25
CA LEU A 33 -0.86 -16.36 23.12
C LEU A 33 -1.87 -17.14 22.27
N GLU A 34 -2.40 -18.24 22.81
CA GLU A 34 -3.40 -19.05 22.12
C GLU A 34 -4.69 -18.24 21.86
N GLY A 35 -5.14 -18.23 20.61
CA GLY A 35 -6.29 -17.46 20.14
C GLY A 35 -6.07 -15.95 20.00
N ASP A 36 -4.84 -15.46 20.20
CA ASP A 36 -4.49 -14.05 20.12
C ASP A 36 -3.91 -13.65 18.75
N ALA A 37 -3.90 -12.35 18.47
CA ALA A 37 -3.33 -11.78 17.28
C ALA A 37 -2.19 -10.80 17.67
N MET A 38 -0.95 -11.13 17.25
CA MET A 38 0.26 -10.34 17.44
C MET A 38 0.62 -9.61 16.16
N GLY A 39 0.78 -8.30 16.21
CA GLY A 39 1.31 -7.49 15.11
C GLY A 39 2.84 -7.34 15.18
N LEU A 40 3.53 -7.58 14.07
CA LEU A 40 4.96 -7.30 13.91
C LEU A 40 5.14 -6.20 12.86
N VAL A 41 5.61 -5.03 13.29
CA VAL A 41 5.70 -3.84 12.44
C VAL A 41 7.11 -3.27 12.39
N GLY A 42 7.43 -2.54 11.33
CA GLY A 42 8.72 -1.85 11.14
C GLY A 42 8.99 -1.54 9.68
N GLU A 43 10.05 -0.78 9.39
CA GLU A 43 10.47 -0.47 8.01
C GLU A 43 10.90 -1.73 7.25
N SER A 44 10.83 -1.69 5.91
CA SER A 44 11.32 -2.77 5.05
C SER A 44 12.82 -3.04 5.29
N GLY A 45 13.20 -4.32 5.28
CA GLY A 45 14.57 -4.71 5.59
C GLY A 45 14.92 -4.73 7.08
N CYS A 46 13.99 -4.43 8.01
CA CYS A 46 14.30 -4.54 9.45
C CYS A 46 14.32 -5.97 10.01
N GLY A 47 13.93 -7.00 9.21
CA GLY A 47 13.99 -8.41 9.58
C GLY A 47 12.66 -9.12 9.84
N LYS A 48 11.50 -8.48 9.64
CA LYS A 48 10.15 -9.05 9.90
C LYS A 48 9.91 -10.40 9.21
N SER A 49 10.06 -10.45 7.89
CA SER A 49 9.90 -11.70 7.11
C SER A 49 10.94 -12.76 7.51
N THR A 50 12.14 -12.34 7.94
CA THR A 50 13.15 -13.25 8.45
C THR A 50 12.68 -13.94 9.73
N VAL A 51 12.01 -13.20 10.64
CA VAL A 51 11.39 -13.79 11.86
C VAL A 51 10.30 -14.80 11.45
N ALA A 52 9.42 -14.46 10.52
CA ALA A 52 8.37 -15.37 10.05
C ALA A 52 8.95 -16.65 9.42
N LEU A 53 9.99 -16.53 8.58
CA LEU A 53 10.68 -17.67 8.00
C LEU A 53 11.48 -18.50 9.04
N ALA A 54 12.01 -17.85 10.08
CA ALA A 54 12.67 -18.55 11.18
C ALA A 54 11.67 -19.40 11.99
N ILE A 55 10.44 -18.89 12.24
CA ILE A 55 9.36 -19.65 12.88
C ILE A 55 8.99 -20.88 12.02
N MET A 56 8.96 -20.73 10.70
CA MET A 56 8.75 -21.87 9.78
C MET A 56 9.97 -22.80 9.71
N ASN A 57 11.10 -22.46 10.35
CA ASN A 57 12.40 -23.11 10.18
C ASN A 57 12.76 -23.28 8.68
N TYR A 58 12.52 -22.22 7.88
CA TYR A 58 12.69 -22.22 6.41
C TYR A 58 13.45 -20.96 5.97
N LEU A 59 14.73 -20.85 6.40
CA LEU A 59 15.58 -19.68 6.11
C LEU A 59 16.36 -19.78 4.79
N GLY A 60 16.17 -20.86 4.03
CA GLY A 60 16.97 -21.13 2.85
C GLY A 60 18.37 -21.65 3.17
N GLY A 61 19.15 -22.00 2.14
CA GLY A 61 20.45 -22.68 2.31
C GLY A 61 21.56 -21.81 2.94
N ASN A 62 21.41 -20.50 2.97
CA ASN A 62 22.39 -19.55 3.51
C ASN A 62 21.94 -18.88 4.80
N GLY A 63 20.70 -19.09 5.26
CA GLY A 63 20.21 -18.57 6.53
C GLY A 63 20.40 -19.55 7.68
N LYS A 64 20.77 -19.04 8.86
CA LYS A 64 20.98 -19.86 10.07
C LYS A 64 20.48 -19.12 11.31
N ILE A 65 19.85 -19.85 12.23
CA ILE A 65 19.63 -19.39 13.60
C ILE A 65 20.97 -19.49 14.32
N THR A 66 21.50 -18.36 14.76
CA THR A 66 22.83 -18.27 15.41
C THR A 66 22.73 -18.14 16.93
N GLY A 67 21.53 -17.88 17.47
CA GLY A 67 21.31 -17.80 18.92
C GLY A 67 19.84 -17.76 19.27
N GLY A 68 19.53 -17.97 20.54
CA GLY A 68 18.17 -17.99 21.08
C GLY A 68 17.39 -19.27 20.78
N SER A 69 16.09 -19.24 21.03
CA SER A 69 15.21 -20.38 20.80
C SER A 69 13.85 -19.94 20.27
N ILE A 70 13.20 -20.84 19.52
CA ILE A 70 11.81 -20.72 19.08
C ILE A 70 11.05 -21.93 19.63
N LYS A 71 10.07 -21.68 20.49
CA LYS A 71 9.24 -22.75 21.08
C LYS A 71 7.83 -22.68 20.51
N TYR A 72 7.39 -23.79 19.96
CA TYR A 72 6.01 -24.01 19.53
C TYR A 72 5.32 -24.89 20.55
N ARG A 73 4.23 -24.39 21.19
CA ARG A 73 3.52 -25.06 22.29
C ARG A 73 4.46 -25.61 23.36
N GLY A 74 5.48 -24.81 23.72
CA GLY A 74 6.48 -25.14 24.75
C GLY A 74 7.60 -26.08 24.31
N ARG A 75 7.55 -26.67 23.10
CA ARG A 75 8.63 -27.50 22.55
C ARG A 75 9.54 -26.69 21.62
N ASP A 76 10.85 -26.77 21.84
CA ASP A 76 11.83 -26.07 21.03
C ASP A 76 11.86 -26.61 19.58
N MET A 77 11.72 -25.71 18.59
CA MET A 77 11.70 -26.03 17.16
C MET A 77 13.01 -26.66 16.68
N SER A 78 14.14 -26.37 17.34
CA SER A 78 15.43 -26.99 17.02
C SER A 78 15.48 -28.49 17.34
N SER A 79 14.58 -28.97 18.22
CA SER A 79 14.48 -30.40 18.60
C SER A 79 13.64 -31.23 17.63
N PHE A 80 12.97 -30.60 16.66
CA PHE A 80 12.15 -31.34 15.69
C PHE A 80 13.02 -31.93 14.56
N SER A 81 12.72 -33.17 14.21
CA SER A 81 13.28 -33.79 13.02
C SER A 81 12.68 -33.18 11.74
N GLU A 82 13.35 -33.32 10.61
CA GLU A 82 12.84 -32.86 9.30
C GLU A 82 11.47 -33.44 8.95
N LYS A 83 11.15 -34.65 9.42
CA LYS A 83 9.84 -35.26 9.25
C LYS A 83 8.79 -34.54 10.09
N GLU A 84 9.07 -34.31 11.38
CA GLU A 84 8.16 -33.57 12.27
C GLU A 84 7.93 -32.14 11.77
N LEU A 85 8.96 -31.46 11.28
CA LEU A 85 8.83 -30.12 10.67
C LEU A 85 7.91 -30.14 9.45
N ARG A 86 8.00 -31.15 8.59
CA ARG A 86 7.08 -31.32 7.44
C ARG A 86 5.65 -31.58 7.88
N ASP A 87 5.47 -32.38 8.91
CA ASP A 87 4.14 -32.69 9.45
C ASP A 87 3.47 -31.46 10.06
N ILE A 88 4.23 -30.57 10.72
CA ILE A 88 3.74 -29.33 11.36
C ILE A 88 3.46 -28.23 10.33
N ARG A 89 4.34 -28.09 9.30
CA ARG A 89 4.17 -27.07 8.26
C ARG A 89 2.95 -27.35 7.40
N GLY A 90 2.02 -26.41 7.34
CA GLY A 90 0.76 -26.51 6.61
C GLY A 90 -0.39 -27.15 7.40
N SER A 91 -0.12 -27.94 8.44
CA SER A 91 -1.16 -28.53 9.30
C SER A 91 -1.37 -27.72 10.58
N GLU A 92 -0.30 -27.43 11.33
CA GLU A 92 -0.34 -26.74 12.61
C GLU A 92 0.14 -25.29 12.52
N ILE A 93 1.15 -25.03 11.70
CA ILE A 93 1.65 -23.70 11.40
C ILE A 93 1.51 -23.48 9.89
N ALA A 94 0.67 -22.53 9.49
CA ALA A 94 0.49 -22.13 8.10
C ALA A 94 1.02 -20.71 7.87
N MET A 95 1.45 -20.40 6.63
CA MET A 95 1.96 -19.09 6.26
C MET A 95 1.31 -18.60 4.96
N ILE A 96 0.89 -17.34 4.99
CA ILE A 96 0.48 -16.58 3.81
C ILE A 96 1.61 -15.62 3.46
N TYR A 97 2.19 -15.77 2.28
CA TYR A 97 3.30 -14.97 1.79
C TYR A 97 2.83 -13.66 1.16
N GLN A 98 3.76 -12.71 0.99
CA GLN A 98 3.52 -11.37 0.49
C GLN A 98 2.88 -11.32 -0.91
N GLU A 99 3.26 -12.24 -1.82
CA GLU A 99 2.76 -12.28 -3.18
C GLU A 99 1.91 -13.54 -3.43
N PRO A 100 0.57 -13.42 -3.63
CA PRO A 100 -0.30 -14.57 -3.86
C PRO A 100 0.05 -15.32 -5.14
N MET A 101 0.49 -14.61 -6.18
CA MET A 101 0.89 -15.24 -7.45
C MET A 101 2.14 -16.12 -7.33
N ALA A 102 3.04 -15.77 -6.39
CA ALA A 102 4.22 -16.60 -6.11
C ALA A 102 3.87 -17.87 -5.30
N SER A 103 2.74 -17.85 -4.58
CA SER A 103 2.26 -18.97 -3.76
C SER A 103 1.46 -20.01 -4.55
N LEU A 104 0.96 -19.66 -5.74
CA LEU A 104 0.17 -20.55 -6.60
C LEU A 104 0.99 -21.01 -7.80
N ASN A 105 0.98 -22.31 -8.09
CA ASN A 105 1.61 -22.85 -9.29
C ASN A 105 0.78 -22.52 -10.54
N PRO A 106 1.27 -21.68 -11.47
CA PRO A 106 0.49 -21.22 -12.62
C PRO A 106 0.14 -22.33 -13.62
N ALA A 107 0.85 -23.45 -13.60
CA ALA A 107 0.65 -24.60 -14.48
C ALA A 107 -0.34 -25.63 -13.91
N MET A 108 -0.80 -25.47 -12.66
CA MET A 108 -1.72 -26.40 -12.01
C MET A 108 -3.09 -25.75 -11.81
N ARG A 109 -4.15 -26.57 -11.90
CA ARG A 109 -5.50 -26.15 -11.54
C ARG A 109 -5.59 -25.86 -10.04
N ILE A 110 -6.49 -24.95 -9.67
CA ILE A 110 -6.75 -24.61 -8.27
C ILE A 110 -7.17 -25.83 -7.46
N SER A 111 -8.01 -26.71 -8.01
CA SER A 111 -8.41 -27.95 -7.34
C SER A 111 -7.22 -28.82 -6.93
N SER A 112 -6.24 -29.00 -7.81
CA SER A 112 -5.08 -29.84 -7.50
C SER A 112 -4.28 -29.28 -6.33
N GLN A 113 -4.16 -27.96 -6.24
CA GLN A 113 -3.41 -27.28 -5.18
C GLN A 113 -4.16 -27.26 -3.85
N LEU A 114 -5.50 -27.09 -3.88
CA LEU A 114 -6.32 -27.08 -2.67
C LEU A 114 -6.43 -28.49 -2.05
N ILE A 115 -6.72 -29.52 -2.84
CA ILE A 115 -6.91 -30.89 -2.30
C ILE A 115 -5.58 -31.52 -1.83
N GLU A 116 -4.43 -31.05 -2.30
CA GLU A 116 -3.12 -31.54 -1.88
C GLU A 116 -2.92 -31.34 -0.36
N VAL A 117 -3.33 -30.19 0.17
CA VAL A 117 -3.12 -29.83 1.58
C VAL A 117 -3.75 -30.86 2.54
N PRO A 118 -5.06 -31.14 2.50
CA PRO A 118 -5.65 -32.14 3.39
C PRO A 118 -5.22 -33.58 3.08
N LEU A 119 -4.88 -33.89 1.85
CA LEU A 119 -4.39 -35.24 1.51
C LEU A 119 -2.99 -35.53 2.06
N LEU A 120 -2.14 -34.52 2.20
CA LEU A 120 -0.80 -34.66 2.77
C LEU A 120 -0.83 -34.81 4.29
N HIS A 121 -1.73 -34.09 4.97
CA HIS A 121 -1.72 -33.98 6.41
C HIS A 121 -2.79 -34.83 7.12
N GLU A 122 -3.81 -35.28 6.41
CA GLU A 122 -4.93 -36.00 6.99
C GLU A 122 -5.19 -37.31 6.21
N LYS A 123 -5.70 -38.33 6.91
CA LYS A 123 -6.07 -39.61 6.29
C LYS A 123 -7.52 -39.51 5.76
N ILE A 124 -7.74 -38.74 4.71
CA ILE A 124 -9.05 -38.58 4.08
C ILE A 124 -9.05 -38.99 2.61
N THR A 125 -10.24 -39.23 2.06
CA THR A 125 -10.38 -39.56 0.64
C THR A 125 -10.22 -38.31 -0.24
N LYS A 126 -9.94 -38.52 -1.53
CA LYS A 126 -9.88 -37.41 -2.49
C LYS A 126 -11.22 -36.70 -2.66
N GLU A 127 -12.32 -37.44 -2.51
CA GLU A 127 -13.68 -36.90 -2.56
C GLU A 127 -13.98 -36.01 -1.37
N ASP A 128 -13.59 -36.42 -0.16
CA ASP A 128 -13.71 -35.60 1.05
C ASP A 128 -12.85 -34.33 0.98
N ALA A 129 -11.62 -34.48 0.47
CA ALA A 129 -10.73 -33.33 0.25
C ALA A 129 -11.32 -32.32 -0.73
N TRP A 130 -11.95 -32.80 -1.82
CA TRP A 130 -12.66 -31.96 -2.79
C TRP A 130 -13.82 -31.23 -2.16
N LYS A 131 -14.71 -31.94 -1.45
CA LYS A 131 -15.86 -31.35 -0.78
C LYS A 131 -15.46 -30.29 0.23
N ARG A 132 -14.46 -30.58 1.05
CA ARG A 132 -13.92 -29.64 2.04
C ARG A 132 -13.29 -28.40 1.38
N SER A 133 -12.65 -28.57 0.21
CA SER A 133 -12.11 -27.44 -0.57
C SER A 133 -13.23 -26.53 -1.10
N ILE A 134 -14.34 -27.10 -1.61
CA ILE A 134 -15.54 -26.34 -2.00
C ILE A 134 -16.10 -25.54 -0.82
N GLU A 135 -16.33 -26.19 0.32
CA GLU A 135 -16.83 -25.53 1.53
C GLU A 135 -15.91 -24.38 1.98
N MET A 136 -14.60 -24.55 1.85
CA MET A 136 -13.64 -23.48 2.19
C MET A 136 -13.67 -22.33 1.18
N LEU A 137 -13.82 -22.61 -0.12
CA LEU A 137 -14.00 -21.57 -1.14
C LEU A 137 -15.26 -20.75 -0.92
N GLU A 138 -16.35 -21.36 -0.47
CA GLU A 138 -17.57 -20.67 -0.05
C GLU A 138 -17.31 -19.78 1.17
N LYS A 139 -16.63 -20.30 2.20
CA LYS A 139 -16.25 -19.54 3.40
C LYS A 139 -15.39 -18.32 3.10
N VAL A 140 -14.51 -18.38 2.10
CA VAL A 140 -13.72 -17.21 1.66
C VAL A 140 -14.49 -16.30 0.67
N ASN A 141 -15.82 -16.49 0.55
CA ASN A 141 -16.71 -15.70 -0.30
C ASN A 141 -16.27 -15.66 -1.78
N LEU A 142 -15.90 -16.79 -2.34
CA LEU A 142 -15.62 -16.93 -3.76
C LEU A 142 -16.87 -17.45 -4.48
N PRO A 143 -17.43 -16.69 -5.46
CA PRO A 143 -18.58 -17.13 -6.23
C PRO A 143 -18.21 -18.27 -7.17
N ASP A 144 -19.14 -19.18 -7.40
CA ASP A 144 -19.00 -20.32 -8.31
C ASP A 144 -17.74 -21.17 -8.01
N PRO A 145 -17.71 -21.84 -6.82
CA PRO A 145 -16.56 -22.63 -6.39
C PRO A 145 -16.16 -23.73 -7.38
N ASP A 146 -17.13 -24.37 -8.03
CA ASP A 146 -16.85 -25.42 -9.04
C ASP A 146 -16.08 -24.89 -10.25
N ARG A 147 -16.43 -23.71 -10.74
CA ARG A 147 -15.68 -23.05 -11.80
C ARG A 147 -14.26 -22.70 -11.34
N ILE A 148 -14.11 -22.20 -10.11
CA ILE A 148 -12.82 -21.83 -9.54
C ILE A 148 -11.93 -23.06 -9.37
N MET A 149 -12.45 -24.16 -8.85
CA MET A 149 -11.72 -25.44 -8.75
C MET A 149 -11.12 -25.90 -10.09
N ASN A 150 -11.82 -25.65 -11.17
CA ASN A 150 -11.38 -26.03 -12.51
C ASN A 150 -10.51 -24.98 -13.22
N ALA A 151 -10.37 -23.77 -12.66
CA ALA A 151 -9.58 -22.68 -13.22
C ALA A 151 -8.08 -22.84 -12.94
N PHE A 152 -7.28 -22.11 -13.74
CA PHE A 152 -5.86 -21.87 -13.47
C PHE A 152 -5.66 -20.51 -12.81
N PRO A 153 -4.58 -20.29 -12.05
CA PRO A 153 -4.32 -19.01 -11.37
C PRO A 153 -4.44 -17.78 -12.27
N HIS A 154 -3.88 -17.82 -13.48
CA HIS A 154 -3.88 -16.70 -14.43
C HIS A 154 -5.28 -16.32 -14.96
N GLN A 155 -6.30 -17.12 -14.71
CA GLN A 155 -7.69 -16.85 -15.09
C GLN A 155 -8.49 -16.11 -13.99
N LEU A 156 -7.84 -15.84 -12.86
CA LEU A 156 -8.45 -15.27 -11.67
C LEU A 156 -7.85 -13.89 -11.35
N SER A 157 -8.65 -13.00 -10.77
CA SER A 157 -8.16 -11.70 -10.28
C SER A 157 -7.24 -11.86 -9.07
N GLY A 158 -6.38 -10.86 -8.79
CA GLY A 158 -5.49 -10.87 -7.64
C GLY A 158 -6.22 -11.10 -6.30
N GLY A 159 -7.36 -10.45 -6.09
CA GLY A 159 -8.18 -10.66 -4.90
C GLY A 159 -8.79 -12.07 -4.79
N GLN A 160 -9.12 -12.71 -5.93
CA GLN A 160 -9.56 -14.12 -5.96
C GLN A 160 -8.40 -15.06 -5.63
N GLN A 161 -7.22 -14.82 -6.21
CA GLN A 161 -6.01 -15.61 -5.92
C GLN A 161 -5.64 -15.50 -4.44
N GLN A 162 -5.70 -14.31 -3.85
CA GLN A 162 -5.43 -14.10 -2.42
C GLN A 162 -6.41 -14.88 -1.54
N ARG A 163 -7.71 -14.87 -1.86
CA ARG A 163 -8.71 -15.66 -1.14
C ARG A 163 -8.46 -17.17 -1.24
N ILE A 164 -7.95 -17.64 -2.38
CA ILE A 164 -7.54 -19.04 -2.56
C ILE A 164 -6.34 -19.37 -1.68
N VAL A 165 -5.33 -18.52 -1.63
CA VAL A 165 -4.16 -18.73 -0.76
C VAL A 165 -4.58 -18.76 0.72
N ILE A 166 -5.52 -17.90 1.12
CA ILE A 166 -6.11 -17.94 2.47
C ILE A 166 -6.87 -19.25 2.71
N ALA A 167 -7.67 -19.68 1.73
CA ALA A 167 -8.37 -20.97 1.81
C ALA A 167 -7.39 -22.14 1.98
N MET A 168 -6.30 -22.17 1.19
CA MET A 168 -5.25 -23.19 1.32
C MET A 168 -4.62 -23.19 2.71
N ALA A 169 -4.29 -22.01 3.25
CA ALA A 169 -3.66 -21.88 4.57
C ALA A 169 -4.58 -22.32 5.72
N LEU A 170 -5.91 -22.15 5.58
CA LEU A 170 -6.88 -22.47 6.62
C LEU A 170 -7.54 -23.85 6.49
N LEU A 171 -7.32 -24.56 5.39
CA LEU A 171 -7.94 -25.89 5.14
C LEU A 171 -7.63 -26.92 6.24
N SER A 172 -6.41 -26.92 6.76
CA SER A 172 -5.98 -27.83 7.85
C SER A 172 -6.29 -27.28 9.26
N LYS A 173 -6.95 -26.14 9.39
CA LYS A 173 -7.28 -25.48 10.66
C LYS A 173 -6.04 -25.30 11.55
N PRO A 174 -5.02 -24.58 11.11
CA PRO A 174 -3.77 -24.43 11.84
C PRO A 174 -3.99 -23.73 13.19
N SER A 175 -3.18 -24.04 14.19
CA SER A 175 -3.20 -23.35 15.48
C SER A 175 -2.47 -22.00 15.44
N LEU A 176 -1.54 -21.84 14.47
CA LEU A 176 -0.80 -20.59 14.23
C LEU A 176 -0.80 -20.24 12.73
N LEU A 177 -1.27 -19.04 12.40
CA LEU A 177 -1.24 -18.48 11.06
C LEU A 177 -0.27 -17.32 11.01
N LEU A 178 0.76 -17.43 10.17
CA LEU A 178 1.70 -16.36 9.86
C LEU A 178 1.22 -15.62 8.61
N LEU A 179 1.07 -14.30 8.70
CA LEU A 179 0.62 -13.45 7.60
C LEU A 179 1.73 -12.44 7.30
N ASP A 180 2.48 -12.66 6.23
CA ASP A 180 3.57 -11.76 5.82
C ASP A 180 3.06 -10.81 4.73
N GLU A 181 2.66 -9.61 5.14
CA GLU A 181 2.08 -8.56 4.28
C GLU A 181 0.97 -9.08 3.34
N PRO A 182 -0.09 -9.72 3.86
CA PRO A 182 -1.05 -10.50 3.07
C PRO A 182 -1.92 -9.66 2.15
N THR A 183 -1.86 -8.33 2.21
CA THR A 183 -2.72 -7.41 1.46
C THR A 183 -1.94 -6.46 0.58
N THR A 184 -0.62 -6.62 0.47
CA THR A 184 0.22 -5.81 -0.43
C THR A 184 -0.28 -5.89 -1.86
N ALA A 185 -0.33 -4.75 -2.55
CA ALA A 185 -0.83 -4.58 -3.92
C ALA A 185 -2.34 -4.84 -4.12
N LEU A 186 -3.15 -4.81 -3.05
CA LEU A 186 -4.60 -4.86 -3.14
C LEU A 186 -5.22 -3.48 -2.93
N ASP A 187 -6.37 -3.24 -3.56
CA ASP A 187 -7.16 -2.04 -3.31
C ASP A 187 -7.71 -2.02 -1.88
N VAL A 188 -7.87 -0.83 -1.31
CA VAL A 188 -8.29 -0.62 0.10
C VAL A 188 -9.59 -1.37 0.45
N THR A 189 -10.57 -1.42 -0.46
CA THR A 189 -11.83 -2.16 -0.25
C THR A 189 -11.65 -3.67 -0.23
N VAL A 190 -10.78 -4.18 -1.11
CA VAL A 190 -10.43 -5.61 -1.18
C VAL A 190 -9.59 -5.99 0.05
N GLU A 191 -8.63 -5.15 0.44
CA GLU A 191 -7.83 -5.29 1.66
C GLU A 191 -8.72 -5.41 2.89
N ALA A 192 -9.62 -4.44 3.13
CA ALA A 192 -10.55 -4.46 4.26
C ALA A 192 -11.42 -5.74 4.28
N GLY A 193 -11.90 -6.17 3.11
CA GLY A 193 -12.67 -7.40 2.96
C GLY A 193 -11.86 -8.66 3.32
N ILE A 194 -10.61 -8.73 2.88
CA ILE A 194 -9.71 -9.86 3.18
C ILE A 194 -9.33 -9.91 4.65
N ILE A 195 -9.01 -8.77 5.25
CA ILE A 195 -8.65 -8.69 6.67
C ILE A 195 -9.81 -9.13 7.55
N ASN A 196 -11.02 -8.62 7.26
CA ASN A 196 -12.22 -9.04 8.00
C ASN A 196 -12.50 -10.53 7.83
N LEU A 197 -12.31 -11.07 6.63
CA LEU A 197 -12.45 -12.51 6.35
C LEU A 197 -11.48 -13.34 7.20
N VAL A 198 -10.18 -13.03 7.17
CA VAL A 198 -9.14 -13.72 7.93
C VAL A 198 -9.44 -13.65 9.42
N LYS A 199 -9.78 -12.46 9.94
CA LYS A 199 -10.11 -12.24 11.35
C LYS A 199 -11.30 -13.11 11.80
N ASN A 200 -12.38 -13.16 11.00
CA ASN A 200 -13.58 -13.94 11.33
C ASN A 200 -13.31 -15.44 11.27
N LEU A 201 -12.64 -15.92 10.20
CA LEU A 201 -12.30 -17.34 10.07
C LEU A 201 -11.32 -17.80 11.15
N SER A 202 -10.29 -17.01 11.46
CA SER A 202 -9.32 -17.34 12.50
C SER A 202 -10.00 -17.43 13.88
N LYS A 203 -10.97 -16.53 14.16
CA LYS A 203 -11.77 -16.58 15.39
C LYS A 203 -12.69 -17.81 15.43
N GLU A 204 -13.33 -18.17 14.31
CA GLU A 204 -14.19 -19.36 14.18
C GLU A 204 -13.40 -20.65 14.42
N ILE A 205 -12.18 -20.73 13.87
CA ILE A 205 -11.32 -21.91 13.92
C ILE A 205 -10.52 -21.97 15.25
N GLY A 206 -10.34 -20.83 15.94
CA GLY A 206 -9.48 -20.72 17.12
C GLY A 206 -8.00 -20.56 16.79
N THR A 207 -7.66 -20.10 15.59
CA THR A 207 -6.29 -19.91 15.11
C THR A 207 -5.66 -18.64 15.70
N SER A 208 -4.46 -18.77 16.29
CA SER A 208 -3.63 -17.62 16.68
C SER A 208 -2.95 -17.01 15.46
N MET A 209 -2.71 -15.69 15.47
CA MET A 209 -2.13 -15.01 14.31
C MET A 209 -0.85 -14.23 14.65
N LEU A 210 0.15 -14.32 13.77
CA LEU A 210 1.25 -13.37 13.70
C LEU A 210 1.07 -12.56 12.39
N PHE A 211 0.73 -11.29 12.54
CA PHE A 211 0.46 -10.38 11.43
C PHE A 211 1.65 -9.46 11.19
N VAL A 212 2.41 -9.69 10.13
CA VAL A 212 3.51 -8.84 9.70
C VAL A 212 2.99 -7.80 8.72
N SER A 213 3.18 -6.51 9.03
CA SER A 213 2.77 -5.42 8.16
C SER A 213 3.61 -4.15 8.41
N HIS A 214 3.66 -3.29 7.42
CA HIS A 214 4.15 -1.93 7.57
C HIS A 214 3.01 -0.92 7.84
N ASN A 215 1.74 -1.33 7.70
CA ASN A 215 0.55 -0.49 7.92
C ASN A 215 0.09 -0.57 9.39
N LEU A 216 0.41 0.48 10.17
CA LEU A 216 0.05 0.56 11.59
C LEU A 216 -1.47 0.63 11.83
N GLY A 217 -2.23 1.25 10.94
CA GLY A 217 -3.69 1.30 11.06
C GLY A 217 -4.31 -0.08 10.93
N LEU A 218 -3.81 -0.89 10.00
CA LEU A 218 -4.25 -2.26 9.81
C LEU A 218 -3.95 -3.13 11.05
N ILE A 219 -2.76 -2.99 11.62
CA ILE A 219 -2.37 -3.70 12.83
C ILE A 219 -3.25 -3.30 14.02
N LEU A 220 -3.55 -2.00 14.16
CA LEU A 220 -4.45 -1.52 15.22
C LEU A 220 -5.87 -2.10 15.11
N GLU A 221 -6.38 -2.29 13.89
CA GLU A 221 -7.72 -2.87 13.65
C GLU A 221 -7.75 -4.41 13.83
N THR A 222 -6.59 -5.07 13.73
CA THR A 222 -6.54 -6.54 13.58
C THR A 222 -5.96 -7.24 14.80
N CYS A 223 -4.99 -6.64 15.48
CA CYS A 223 -4.18 -7.29 16.51
C CYS A 223 -4.52 -6.79 17.92
N ASN A 224 -4.22 -7.61 18.91
CA ASN A 224 -4.38 -7.28 20.33
C ASN A 224 -3.06 -6.78 20.93
N GLN A 225 -1.96 -7.27 20.40
CA GLN A 225 -0.61 -6.92 20.82
C GLN A 225 0.24 -6.48 19.62
N ILE A 226 1.29 -5.73 19.88
CA ILE A 226 2.21 -5.25 18.85
C ILE A 226 3.66 -5.39 19.31
N THR A 227 4.53 -5.76 18.37
CA THR A 227 5.98 -5.65 18.51
C THR A 227 6.51 -4.80 17.36
N VAL A 228 7.19 -3.71 17.70
CA VAL A 228 7.83 -2.80 16.75
C VAL A 228 9.28 -3.22 16.58
N MET A 229 9.68 -3.47 15.34
CA MET A 229 11.03 -3.97 15.00
C MET A 229 11.82 -2.92 14.23
N TYR A 230 13.06 -2.71 14.61
CA TYR A 230 14.01 -1.82 13.94
C TYR A 230 15.38 -2.47 13.81
N SER A 231 15.91 -2.54 12.59
CA SER A 231 17.27 -3.04 12.30
C SER A 231 17.63 -4.36 13.00
N GLY A 232 16.72 -5.34 12.97
CA GLY A 232 16.93 -6.68 13.54
C GLY A 232 16.48 -6.85 14.99
N GLU A 233 16.13 -5.79 15.71
CA GLU A 233 15.77 -5.83 17.13
C GLU A 233 14.32 -5.42 17.39
N ALA A 234 13.71 -6.01 18.41
CA ALA A 234 12.46 -5.47 18.97
C ALA A 234 12.79 -4.21 19.77
N VAL A 235 12.14 -3.08 19.43
CA VAL A 235 12.38 -1.79 20.09
C VAL A 235 11.25 -1.36 21.02
N GLU A 236 10.04 -1.80 20.77
CA GLU A 236 8.88 -1.58 21.64
C GLU A 236 7.87 -2.71 21.45
N THR A 237 7.28 -3.20 22.54
CA THR A 237 6.25 -4.25 22.51
C THR A 237 5.21 -4.03 23.60
N GLY A 238 3.96 -4.47 23.37
CA GLY A 238 2.92 -4.37 24.38
C GLY A 238 1.50 -4.58 23.84
N GLU A 239 0.52 -4.38 24.74
CA GLU A 239 -0.88 -4.26 24.35
C GLU A 239 -1.04 -3.10 23.36
N ILE A 240 -1.74 -3.34 22.26
CA ILE A 240 -1.75 -2.41 21.13
C ILE A 240 -2.23 -1.00 21.50
N ASN A 241 -3.34 -0.88 22.22
CA ASN A 241 -3.87 0.42 22.62
C ASN A 241 -2.94 1.16 23.60
N GLU A 242 -2.24 0.42 24.47
CA GLU A 242 -1.26 0.98 25.38
C GLU A 242 -0.06 1.55 24.63
N VAL A 243 0.51 0.79 23.69
CA VAL A 243 1.64 1.25 22.88
C VAL A 243 1.26 2.48 22.04
N PHE A 244 0.09 2.48 21.38
CA PHE A 244 -0.35 3.61 20.57
C PHE A 244 -0.60 4.89 21.38
N ARG A 245 -1.14 4.79 22.60
CA ARG A 245 -1.38 5.95 23.48
C ARG A 245 -0.14 6.39 24.24
N ASN A 246 0.74 5.46 24.60
CA ASN A 246 1.87 5.66 25.48
C ASN A 246 3.20 5.22 24.88
N MET A 247 3.45 5.52 23.58
CA MET A 247 4.72 5.21 22.92
C MET A 247 5.92 5.66 23.74
N ARG A 248 6.90 4.79 23.94
CA ARG A 248 8.12 5.03 24.73
C ARG A 248 9.40 4.75 23.97
N HIS A 249 9.30 4.57 22.65
CA HIS A 249 10.47 4.53 21.78
C HIS A 249 10.39 5.63 20.71
N PRO A 250 11.46 6.43 20.49
CA PRO A 250 11.44 7.52 19.51
C PRO A 250 11.16 7.06 18.07
N TYR A 251 11.54 5.84 17.72
CA TYR A 251 11.22 5.25 16.41
C TYR A 251 9.72 4.97 16.24
N THR A 252 9.07 4.36 17.24
CA THR A 252 7.60 4.13 17.21
C THR A 252 6.84 5.44 17.06
N GLN A 253 7.27 6.46 17.81
CA GLN A 253 6.71 7.81 17.72
C GLN A 253 6.96 8.42 16.32
N GLY A 254 8.12 8.18 15.73
CA GLY A 254 8.48 8.62 14.38
C GLY A 254 7.60 7.96 13.32
N LEU A 255 7.37 6.64 13.42
CA LEU A 255 6.50 5.89 12.51
C LEU A 255 5.08 6.46 12.52
N LEU A 256 4.48 6.67 13.69
CA LEU A 256 3.11 7.21 13.78
C LEU A 256 3.01 8.64 13.22
N ARG A 257 4.04 9.47 13.45
CA ARG A 257 4.10 10.86 12.92
C ARG A 257 4.29 10.93 11.41
N SER A 258 4.72 9.84 10.79
CA SER A 258 4.86 9.71 9.34
C SER A 258 3.55 9.33 8.65
N ILE A 259 2.50 8.97 9.41
CA ILE A 259 1.19 8.59 8.85
C ILE A 259 0.29 9.82 8.76
N PRO A 260 -0.38 10.05 7.61
CA PRO A 260 -1.43 11.05 7.51
C PRO A 260 -2.63 10.65 8.37
N LEU A 261 -2.89 11.36 9.48
CA LEU A 261 -4.05 11.10 10.33
C LEU A 261 -5.26 11.91 9.86
N PRO A 262 -6.50 11.43 10.07
CA PRO A 262 -7.72 12.18 9.78
C PRO A 262 -7.71 13.59 10.44
N GLY A 263 -8.19 14.60 9.73
CA GLY A 263 -8.25 15.99 10.22
C GLY A 263 -6.95 16.79 10.03
N LYS A 264 -5.92 16.23 9.39
CA LYS A 264 -4.69 16.97 9.02
C LYS A 264 -4.58 17.08 7.51
N ASN A 265 -4.08 18.22 7.03
CA ASN A 265 -3.79 18.45 5.61
C ASN A 265 -2.43 19.14 5.44
N LYS A 266 -1.95 19.23 4.19
CA LYS A 266 -0.65 19.84 3.84
C LYS A 266 -0.48 21.28 4.32
N TYR A 267 -1.58 22.02 4.53
CA TYR A 267 -1.55 23.43 4.96
C TYR A 267 -1.46 23.59 6.48
N GLU A 268 -1.86 22.58 7.26
CA GLU A 268 -1.93 22.67 8.73
C GLU A 268 -0.70 22.13 9.41
N ALA A 269 -0.21 20.97 8.99
CA ALA A 269 0.93 20.32 9.63
C ALA A 269 1.70 19.44 8.62
N PRO A 270 3.01 19.70 8.39
CA PRO A 270 3.83 18.82 7.56
C PRO A 270 3.95 17.43 8.20
N LEU A 271 3.96 16.39 7.36
CA LEU A 271 4.33 15.03 7.79
C LEU A 271 5.77 15.03 8.28
N LYS A 272 6.05 14.27 9.33
CA LYS A 272 7.41 14.17 9.87
C LYS A 272 7.98 12.81 9.53
N ALA A 273 8.63 12.74 8.38
CA ALA A 273 9.42 11.58 8.02
C ALA A 273 10.57 11.35 9.01
N ILE A 274 10.90 10.10 9.27
CA ILE A 274 12.09 9.73 10.03
C ILE A 274 13.31 10.04 9.16
N SER A 275 14.22 10.89 9.65
CA SER A 275 15.42 11.31 8.91
C SER A 275 16.39 10.14 8.72
N GLY A 276 17.16 10.17 7.62
CA GLY A 276 18.19 9.15 7.34
C GLY A 276 17.59 7.84 6.79
N GLN A 277 18.43 6.80 6.76
CA GLN A 277 18.07 5.47 6.24
C GLN A 277 18.29 4.41 7.31
N LEU A 278 17.61 3.27 7.17
CA LEU A 278 17.89 2.09 7.99
C LEU A 278 19.36 1.69 7.78
N PRO A 279 20.18 1.54 8.84
CA PRO A 279 21.56 1.14 8.69
C PRO A 279 21.64 -0.28 8.11
N LEU A 280 22.57 -0.48 7.19
CA LEU A 280 22.89 -1.81 6.72
C LEU A 280 23.40 -2.67 7.88
N PRO A 281 23.23 -4.00 7.86
CA PRO A 281 23.65 -4.86 8.97
C PRO A 281 25.10 -4.68 9.42
N HIS A 282 26.02 -4.37 8.50
CA HIS A 282 27.43 -4.10 8.77
C HIS A 282 27.74 -2.64 9.15
N GLU A 283 26.77 -1.74 9.03
CA GLU A 283 26.88 -0.32 9.38
C GLU A 283 26.14 0.01 10.70
N ARG A 284 25.64 -1.00 11.39
CA ARG A 284 24.94 -0.79 12.66
C ARG A 284 25.88 -0.13 13.68
N PRO A 285 25.41 0.93 14.36
CA PRO A 285 26.21 1.61 15.37
C PRO A 285 26.38 0.73 16.61
N GLN A 286 27.38 1.03 17.39
CA GLN A 286 27.48 0.50 18.73
C GLN A 286 26.39 1.10 19.62
N GLY A 287 25.75 0.30 20.47
CA GLY A 287 24.65 0.71 21.34
C GLY A 287 23.29 0.71 20.63
N CYS A 288 22.56 1.81 20.68
CA CYS A 288 21.22 1.91 20.09
C CYS A 288 21.25 1.96 18.57
N ASN A 289 20.70 0.95 17.91
CA ASN A 289 20.62 0.88 16.43
C ASN A 289 19.88 2.07 15.80
N PHE A 290 18.92 2.67 16.50
CA PHE A 290 18.21 3.86 16.05
C PHE A 290 19.00 5.17 16.31
N GLY A 291 20.10 5.13 17.06
CA GLY A 291 20.89 6.31 17.46
C GLY A 291 21.13 7.33 16.33
N PRO A 292 21.65 6.95 15.16
CA PRO A 292 21.96 7.87 14.05
C PRO A 292 20.75 8.64 13.51
N ARG A 293 19.52 8.14 13.74
CA ARG A 293 18.26 8.74 13.27
C ARG A 293 17.42 9.34 14.40
N CYS A 294 17.87 9.15 15.65
CA CYS A 294 17.10 9.53 16.83
C CYS A 294 17.24 11.03 17.12
N PRO A 295 16.13 11.81 17.19
CA PRO A 295 16.18 13.24 17.53
C PRO A 295 16.58 13.50 18.98
N TYR A 296 16.61 12.48 19.83
CA TYR A 296 16.97 12.54 21.25
C TYR A 296 18.29 11.86 21.56
N PHE A 297 19.11 11.58 20.51
CA PHE A 297 20.38 10.87 20.66
C PHE A 297 21.34 11.61 21.59
N GLU A 298 21.95 10.86 22.52
CA GLU A 298 22.97 11.33 23.46
C GLU A 298 24.06 10.29 23.54
N LYS A 299 25.28 10.68 23.15
CA LYS A 299 26.40 9.76 22.93
C LYS A 299 26.75 8.94 24.17
N GLU A 300 26.77 9.60 25.33
CA GLU A 300 27.18 8.97 26.61
C GLU A 300 26.17 7.90 27.08
N LEU A 301 24.90 8.00 26.69
CA LEU A 301 23.84 7.07 27.07
C LEU A 301 23.46 6.07 25.98
N CYS A 302 23.54 6.49 24.71
CA CYS A 302 22.98 5.71 23.61
C CYS A 302 24.04 4.91 22.83
N SER A 303 25.35 5.22 22.98
CA SER A 303 26.44 4.56 22.24
C SER A 303 27.34 3.66 23.10
N VAL A 304 27.15 3.62 24.41
CA VAL A 304 28.13 3.02 25.31
C VAL A 304 27.89 1.53 25.56
N ASN A 305 26.63 1.10 25.64
CA ASN A 305 26.24 -0.27 25.96
C ASN A 305 25.09 -0.75 25.09
N GLU A 306 24.94 -2.07 25.03
CA GLU A 306 23.71 -2.68 24.45
C GLU A 306 22.49 -2.25 25.27
N VAL A 307 21.51 -1.68 24.57
CA VAL A 307 20.29 -1.16 25.20
C VAL A 307 19.32 -2.30 25.46
N GLN A 308 19.03 -2.56 26.73
CA GLN A 308 18.12 -3.62 27.13
C GLN A 308 16.65 -3.16 27.11
N MET A 309 15.73 -4.12 26.90
CA MET A 309 14.29 -3.89 27.05
C MET A 309 13.93 -3.53 28.49
N GLN A 310 13.25 -2.41 28.71
CA GLN A 310 12.83 -1.94 30.02
C GLN A 310 11.30 -1.97 30.12
N ALA A 311 10.78 -2.40 31.27
CA ALA A 311 9.35 -2.43 31.54
C ALA A 311 8.81 -1.00 31.75
N ILE A 312 7.79 -0.66 30.99
CA ILE A 312 7.01 0.59 31.13
C ILE A 312 5.74 0.32 31.93
N ASN A 313 4.99 -0.71 31.54
CA ASN A 313 3.81 -1.17 32.21
C ASN A 313 3.74 -2.70 32.15
N SER A 314 4.23 -3.36 33.20
CA SER A 314 4.33 -4.83 33.23
C SER A 314 2.93 -5.50 33.19
N ARG A 315 1.87 -4.85 33.70
CA ARG A 315 0.50 -5.40 33.66
C ARG A 315 -0.06 -5.46 32.24
N LYS A 316 0.40 -4.55 31.36
CA LYS A 316 0.01 -4.46 29.95
C LYS A 316 1.09 -4.98 29.00
N LEU A 317 2.10 -5.66 29.53
CA LEU A 317 3.25 -6.21 28.80
C LEU A 317 3.95 -5.14 27.93
N HIS A 318 3.94 -3.87 28.38
CA HIS A 318 4.54 -2.77 27.67
C HIS A 318 6.02 -2.61 28.06
N PHE A 319 6.89 -2.81 27.08
CA PHE A 319 8.36 -2.71 27.22
C PHE A 319 8.93 -1.86 26.09
N SER A 320 10.04 -1.18 26.34
CA SER A 320 10.74 -0.38 25.34
C SER A 320 12.26 -0.49 25.48
N ARG A 321 12.96 -0.53 24.34
CA ARG A 321 14.44 -0.60 24.23
C ARG A 321 15.00 0.82 24.04
N CYS A 322 14.91 1.68 25.06
CA CYS A 322 15.42 3.04 25.01
C CYS A 322 16.08 3.45 26.32
N SER A 323 17.33 3.90 26.27
CA SER A 323 18.07 4.36 27.46
C SER A 323 17.54 5.66 28.05
N LYS A 324 16.71 6.41 27.30
CA LYS A 324 16.23 7.76 27.68
C LYS A 324 14.73 7.79 28.03
N ILE A 325 14.12 6.66 28.36
CA ILE A 325 12.65 6.59 28.60
C ILE A 325 12.20 7.62 29.64
N SER A 326 12.93 7.78 30.75
CA SER A 326 12.59 8.69 31.84
C SER A 326 12.97 10.14 31.59
N SER A 327 13.90 10.43 30.68
CA SER A 327 14.39 11.78 30.41
C SER A 327 13.69 12.49 29.24
N ILE A 328 12.98 11.75 28.38
CA ILE A 328 12.24 12.30 27.26
C ILE A 328 10.88 12.79 27.76
N ASP A 329 10.55 14.04 27.47
CA ASP A 329 9.19 14.56 27.64
C ASP A 329 8.29 14.08 26.49
N TRP A 330 7.59 12.95 26.72
CA TRP A 330 6.71 12.31 25.76
C TRP A 330 5.42 13.08 25.48
N SER A 331 5.06 14.04 26.36
CA SER A 331 3.89 14.91 26.21
C SER A 331 4.14 16.05 25.22
N LYS A 332 5.40 16.38 24.97
CA LYS A 332 5.79 17.49 24.13
C LYS A 332 5.39 17.27 22.67
N LYS A 333 4.27 17.85 22.28
CA LYS A 333 3.93 17.98 20.87
C LYS A 333 5.00 18.87 20.23
N ILE A 334 5.85 18.29 19.39
CA ILE A 334 6.85 19.07 18.63
C ILE A 334 6.04 20.08 17.81
N LYS A 335 6.17 21.37 18.15
CA LYS A 335 5.51 22.44 17.40
C LYS A 335 5.89 22.29 15.92
N SER A 336 4.93 21.98 15.08
CA SER A 336 5.12 22.11 13.64
C SER A 336 5.09 23.60 13.31
N SER A 337 6.11 24.09 12.64
CA SER A 337 6.01 25.39 11.99
C SER A 337 4.91 25.27 10.94
N LYS A 338 3.87 26.10 11.06
CA LYS A 338 2.83 26.21 10.03
C LYS A 338 3.52 26.52 8.70
N LYS A 339 3.54 25.60 7.75
CA LYS A 339 3.80 25.93 6.36
C LYS A 339 2.51 26.58 5.85
N ILE A 340 2.57 27.86 5.49
CA ILE A 340 1.50 28.50 4.73
C ILE A 340 1.73 28.06 3.29
N GLY A 341 1.16 26.90 2.92
CA GLY A 341 1.20 26.42 1.54
C GLY A 341 0.48 27.39 0.61
N ARG A 342 0.95 27.49 -0.61
CA ARG A 342 0.30 28.30 -1.65
C ARG A 342 -1.03 27.68 -2.03
N LYS A 343 -2.11 28.44 -2.01
CA LYS A 343 -3.42 27.97 -2.50
C LYS A 343 -3.42 27.93 -4.04
N PRO A 344 -4.17 26.98 -4.63
CA PRO A 344 -4.35 26.91 -6.09
C PRO A 344 -4.85 28.23 -6.69
N SER A 345 -4.45 28.54 -7.92
CA SER A 345 -5.04 29.60 -8.73
C SER A 345 -6.51 29.27 -9.06
N ASN A 346 -7.27 30.27 -9.51
CA ASN A 346 -8.59 30.02 -10.08
C ASN A 346 -8.51 29.69 -11.58
N ASP A 347 -7.36 29.90 -12.23
CA ASP A 347 -7.18 29.69 -13.65
C ASP A 347 -7.11 28.20 -13.98
N ILE A 348 -7.87 27.77 -14.98
CA ILE A 348 -7.92 26.38 -15.45
C ILE A 348 -6.73 26.15 -16.38
N LEU A 349 -5.96 25.10 -16.10
CA LEU A 349 -4.82 24.66 -16.91
C LEU A 349 -5.18 23.49 -17.84
N LEU A 350 -6.04 22.59 -17.37
CA LEU A 350 -6.47 21.40 -18.06
C LEU A 350 -7.99 21.27 -17.99
N THR A 351 -8.63 21.01 -19.14
CA THR A 351 -10.05 20.67 -19.22
C THR A 351 -10.20 19.32 -19.90
N VAL A 352 -10.96 18.43 -19.27
CA VAL A 352 -11.36 17.14 -19.82
C VAL A 352 -12.87 17.20 -20.08
N ASP A 353 -13.28 17.06 -21.35
CA ASP A 353 -14.65 17.18 -21.78
C ASP A 353 -15.08 15.93 -22.54
N SER A 354 -16.04 15.21 -21.96
CA SER A 354 -16.67 14.00 -22.52
C SER A 354 -15.67 12.94 -22.98
N LEU A 355 -14.53 12.84 -22.27
CA LEU A 355 -13.43 11.93 -22.63
C LEU A 355 -13.85 10.48 -22.49
N SER A 356 -13.70 9.72 -23.58
CA SER A 356 -13.90 8.27 -23.60
C SER A 356 -12.70 7.57 -24.24
N LYS A 357 -12.33 6.40 -23.66
CA LYS A 357 -11.32 5.50 -24.22
C LYS A 357 -11.81 4.07 -24.20
N ASP A 358 -11.83 3.49 -25.39
CA ASP A 358 -12.24 2.11 -25.64
C ASP A 358 -11.05 1.29 -26.14
N TYR A 359 -11.01 0.01 -25.76
CA TYR A 359 -10.04 -0.97 -26.24
C TYR A 359 -10.76 -2.16 -26.87
N ASP A 360 -10.40 -2.50 -28.10
CA ASP A 360 -10.88 -3.70 -28.75
C ASP A 360 -10.09 -4.92 -28.26
N VAL A 361 -10.81 -5.92 -27.75
CA VAL A 361 -10.22 -7.18 -27.27
C VAL A 361 -10.73 -8.34 -28.14
N ALA A 362 -9.81 -9.13 -28.65
CA ALA A 362 -10.13 -10.41 -29.30
C ALA A 362 -10.58 -11.42 -28.24
N ALA A 363 -11.87 -11.72 -28.16
CA ALA A 363 -12.36 -12.82 -27.34
C ALA A 363 -12.08 -14.13 -28.05
N ASN A 364 -11.22 -14.99 -27.49
CA ASN A 364 -11.04 -16.36 -27.95
C ASN A 364 -12.30 -17.18 -27.61
N VAL A 365 -13.14 -17.39 -28.59
CA VAL A 365 -14.25 -18.35 -28.50
C VAL A 365 -13.71 -19.71 -28.97
N VAL A 366 -13.79 -20.71 -28.10
CA VAL A 366 -13.27 -22.08 -28.32
C VAL A 366 -13.94 -22.80 -29.52
N PHE A 367 -15.04 -22.30 -30.05
CA PHE A 367 -15.69 -22.79 -31.26
C PHE A 367 -16.16 -21.63 -32.15
N GLY A 368 -15.45 -21.44 -33.26
CA GLY A 368 -15.94 -20.82 -34.50
C GLY A 368 -16.49 -19.39 -34.41
N GLY A 369 -15.63 -18.37 -34.29
CA GLY A 369 -15.96 -16.98 -34.51
C GLY A 369 -15.25 -16.04 -33.56
N LYS A 370 -14.44 -15.09 -34.07
CA LYS A 370 -13.86 -13.99 -33.28
C LYS A 370 -14.99 -13.04 -32.89
N LYS A 371 -15.56 -13.16 -31.67
CA LYS A 371 -16.34 -12.08 -31.09
C LYS A 371 -15.36 -11.00 -30.60
N LYS A 372 -15.35 -9.83 -31.24
CA LYS A 372 -14.68 -8.64 -30.72
C LYS A 372 -15.49 -8.15 -29.52
N GLY A 373 -14.88 -8.13 -28.34
CA GLY A 373 -15.39 -7.42 -27.18
C GLY A 373 -14.72 -6.04 -27.11
N THR A 374 -15.44 -5.01 -26.65
CA THR A 374 -14.87 -3.68 -26.41
C THR A 374 -14.86 -3.40 -24.92
N ILE A 375 -13.69 -3.12 -24.37
CA ILE A 375 -13.53 -2.63 -22.99
C ILE A 375 -13.64 -1.12 -23.00
N LYS A 376 -14.65 -0.59 -22.30
CA LYS A 376 -14.83 0.85 -22.09
C LYS A 376 -14.05 1.27 -20.84
N ALA A 377 -12.79 1.67 -21.04
CA ALA A 377 -11.89 1.99 -19.92
C ALA A 377 -12.17 3.38 -19.30
N ASN A 378 -12.55 4.35 -20.12
CA ASN A 378 -13.07 5.65 -19.67
C ASN A 378 -14.36 5.96 -20.44
N VAL A 379 -15.36 6.51 -19.77
CA VAL A 379 -16.67 6.78 -20.31
C VAL A 379 -17.15 8.15 -19.85
N ASP A 380 -17.20 9.10 -20.78
CA ASP A 380 -17.73 10.46 -20.56
C ASP A 380 -17.12 11.16 -19.33
N LEU A 381 -15.80 11.19 -19.25
CA LEU A 381 -15.11 11.88 -18.15
C LEU A 381 -15.18 13.39 -18.35
N ASN A 382 -15.63 14.12 -17.31
CA ASN A 382 -15.79 15.56 -17.32
C ASN A 382 -15.23 16.19 -16.04
N PHE A 383 -14.09 16.86 -16.11
CA PHE A 383 -13.47 17.59 -14.99
C PHE A 383 -12.41 18.57 -15.49
N ASP A 384 -11.98 19.47 -14.62
CA ASP A 384 -10.91 20.44 -14.84
C ASP A 384 -9.81 20.34 -13.78
N ALA A 385 -8.62 20.84 -14.10
CA ALA A 385 -7.55 21.05 -13.14
C ALA A 385 -7.00 22.47 -13.25
N LYS A 386 -6.77 23.08 -12.08
CA LYS A 386 -6.32 24.47 -11.96
C LYS A 386 -4.78 24.56 -11.85
N ILE A 387 -4.23 25.74 -12.09
CA ILE A 387 -2.80 26.00 -11.92
C ILE A 387 -2.40 25.84 -10.45
N ALA A 388 -1.30 25.13 -10.20
CA ALA A 388 -0.74 24.84 -8.88
C ALA A 388 -1.68 24.03 -7.97
N GLU A 389 -2.71 23.38 -8.52
CA GLU A 389 -3.62 22.49 -7.80
C GLU A 389 -3.04 21.08 -7.68
N THR A 390 -3.35 20.39 -6.57
CA THR A 390 -3.27 18.93 -6.48
C THR A 390 -4.67 18.36 -6.65
N LEU A 391 -4.98 17.85 -7.84
CA LEU A 391 -6.22 17.13 -8.12
C LEU A 391 -5.98 15.63 -7.95
N ALA A 392 -6.61 15.01 -6.96
CA ALA A 392 -6.50 13.57 -6.79
C ALA A 392 -7.53 12.82 -7.64
N ILE A 393 -7.12 11.69 -8.22
CA ILE A 393 -7.98 10.76 -8.95
C ILE A 393 -7.94 9.42 -8.21
N VAL A 394 -9.08 9.02 -7.63
CA VAL A 394 -9.17 7.86 -6.75
C VAL A 394 -10.19 6.83 -7.24
N GLY A 395 -10.05 5.59 -6.81
CA GLY A 395 -10.96 4.48 -7.13
C GLY A 395 -10.23 3.15 -7.14
N GLU A 396 -10.97 2.05 -7.19
CA GLU A 396 -10.42 0.69 -7.24
C GLU A 396 -9.56 0.45 -8.49
N SER A 397 -8.67 -0.55 -8.43
CA SER A 397 -7.82 -0.95 -9.55
C SER A 397 -8.68 -1.34 -10.77
N GLY A 398 -8.24 -0.95 -11.97
CA GLY A 398 -9.01 -1.18 -13.19
C GLY A 398 -10.20 -0.22 -13.42
N CYS A 399 -10.41 0.82 -12.58
CA CYS A 399 -11.48 1.79 -12.82
C CYS A 399 -11.16 2.86 -13.90
N GLY A 400 -9.96 2.81 -14.54
CA GLY A 400 -9.60 3.68 -15.66
C GLY A 400 -8.63 4.83 -15.35
N LYS A 401 -8.11 4.97 -14.13
CA LYS A 401 -7.17 6.05 -13.72
C LYS A 401 -5.92 6.13 -14.60
N SER A 402 -5.20 5.01 -14.69
CA SER A 402 -3.96 4.94 -15.49
C SER A 402 -4.24 5.02 -17.00
N THR A 403 -5.46 4.64 -17.45
CA THR A 403 -5.89 4.84 -18.85
C THR A 403 -6.02 6.33 -19.15
N PHE A 404 -6.67 7.10 -18.27
CA PHE A 404 -6.74 8.56 -18.39
C PHE A 404 -5.34 9.18 -18.43
N ALA A 405 -4.43 8.74 -17.52
CA ALA A 405 -3.05 9.21 -17.50
C ALA A 405 -2.32 8.96 -18.84
N LYS A 406 -2.50 7.77 -19.45
CA LYS A 406 -1.91 7.44 -20.75
C LYS A 406 -2.44 8.34 -21.88
N VAL A 407 -3.74 8.65 -21.88
CA VAL A 407 -4.33 9.57 -22.87
C VAL A 407 -3.77 10.99 -22.69
N LEU A 408 -3.68 11.47 -21.44
CA LEU A 408 -3.10 12.79 -21.17
C LEU A 408 -1.64 12.89 -21.61
N LEU A 409 -0.85 11.83 -21.41
CA LEU A 409 0.55 11.75 -21.83
C LEU A 409 0.73 11.57 -23.37
N GLY A 410 -0.34 11.25 -24.11
CA GLY A 410 -0.28 10.91 -25.52
C GLY A 410 0.29 9.51 -25.81
N LEU A 411 0.34 8.63 -24.81
CA LEU A 411 0.69 7.22 -24.98
C LEU A 411 -0.48 6.42 -25.57
N GLU A 412 -1.68 6.96 -25.46
CA GLU A 412 -2.93 6.44 -26.00
C GLU A 412 -3.75 7.61 -26.56
N GLU A 413 -4.52 7.38 -27.62
CA GLU A 413 -5.43 8.39 -28.14
C GLU A 413 -6.81 8.25 -27.50
N ALA A 414 -7.51 9.39 -27.30
CA ALA A 414 -8.91 9.38 -26.92
C ALA A 414 -9.78 8.77 -28.03
N SER A 415 -10.70 7.87 -27.66
CA SER A 415 -11.69 7.37 -28.63
C SER A 415 -12.73 8.44 -28.95
N ASN A 416 -13.18 9.19 -27.93
CA ASN A 416 -14.10 10.34 -28.08
C ASN A 416 -13.76 11.43 -27.05
N GLY A 417 -14.33 12.63 -27.24
CA GLY A 417 -14.16 13.77 -26.35
C GLY A 417 -12.89 14.56 -26.59
N LYS A 418 -12.54 15.43 -25.64
CA LYS A 418 -11.41 16.35 -25.71
C LYS A 418 -10.62 16.39 -24.44
N VAL A 419 -9.33 16.65 -24.58
CA VAL A 419 -8.40 16.98 -23.48
C VAL A 419 -7.71 18.28 -23.87
N ASP A 420 -8.16 19.40 -23.33
CA ASP A 420 -7.64 20.73 -23.63
C ASP A 420 -6.60 21.13 -22.59
N PHE A 421 -5.34 21.29 -23.03
CA PHE A 421 -4.23 21.78 -22.24
C PHE A 421 -3.81 23.16 -22.80
N GLU A 422 -3.87 24.20 -21.98
CA GLU A 422 -3.59 25.60 -22.40
C GLU A 422 -4.40 25.98 -23.66
N ASN A 423 -5.68 25.63 -23.73
CA ASN A 423 -6.58 25.86 -24.85
C ASN A 423 -6.21 25.10 -26.15
N LYS A 424 -5.33 24.11 -26.08
CA LYS A 424 -4.99 23.23 -27.20
C LYS A 424 -5.49 21.82 -26.91
N ASN A 425 -6.32 21.27 -27.79
CA ASN A 425 -6.76 19.88 -27.67
C ASN A 425 -5.62 18.93 -28.00
N ILE A 426 -5.22 18.13 -27.01
CA ILE A 426 -4.13 17.14 -27.08
C ILE A 426 -4.61 15.70 -27.02
N GLY A 427 -5.93 15.44 -26.85
CA GLY A 427 -6.49 14.12 -26.57
C GLY A 427 -6.35 13.11 -27.71
N LYS A 428 -6.18 13.58 -28.97
CA LYS A 428 -5.99 12.73 -30.15
C LYS A 428 -4.60 12.89 -30.79
N ILE A 429 -3.65 13.49 -30.08
CA ILE A 429 -2.29 13.72 -30.57
C ILE A 429 -1.36 12.78 -29.81
N THR A 430 -0.69 11.87 -30.51
CA THR A 430 0.27 10.95 -29.91
C THR A 430 1.51 11.69 -29.41
N VAL A 431 2.28 11.11 -28.51
CA VAL A 431 3.48 11.73 -27.93
C VAL A 431 4.54 12.03 -28.99
N GLU A 432 4.60 11.24 -30.06
CA GLU A 432 5.49 11.42 -31.21
C GLU A 432 5.13 12.65 -32.05
N GLU A 433 3.84 12.99 -32.11
CA GLU A 433 3.31 14.13 -32.89
C GLU A 433 3.26 15.42 -32.07
N ARG A 434 3.40 15.33 -30.73
CA ARG A 434 3.42 16.52 -29.87
C ARG A 434 4.72 17.28 -30.01
N ASP A 435 4.62 18.61 -30.00
CA ASP A 435 5.81 19.47 -29.93
C ASP A 435 6.57 19.27 -28.61
N LYS A 436 7.88 19.49 -28.64
CA LYS A 436 8.75 19.30 -27.46
C LYS A 436 8.31 20.10 -26.24
N LYS A 437 7.69 21.28 -26.44
CA LYS A 437 7.21 22.14 -25.36
C LYS A 437 6.03 21.45 -24.64
N THR A 438 5.09 20.88 -25.38
CA THR A 438 3.95 20.14 -24.82
C THR A 438 4.43 18.87 -24.10
N VAL A 439 5.36 18.10 -24.68
CA VAL A 439 5.95 16.92 -24.05
C VAL A 439 6.67 17.28 -22.75
N SER A 440 7.47 18.36 -22.76
CA SER A 440 8.18 18.83 -21.57
C SER A 440 7.22 19.35 -20.48
N ALA A 441 6.10 19.96 -20.88
CA ALA A 441 5.13 20.55 -19.96
C ALA A 441 4.26 19.51 -19.22
N ILE A 442 4.12 18.29 -19.75
CA ILE A 442 3.32 17.22 -19.14
C ILE A 442 4.22 16.00 -18.90
N GLN A 443 4.51 15.71 -17.64
CA GLN A 443 5.44 14.64 -17.25
C GLN A 443 4.78 13.67 -16.26
N MET A 444 5.41 12.51 -16.01
CA MET A 444 4.88 11.47 -15.14
C MET A 444 5.91 11.00 -14.12
N VAL A 445 5.44 10.79 -12.89
CA VAL A 445 6.10 9.99 -11.85
C VAL A 445 5.39 8.65 -11.80
N PHE A 446 6.10 7.58 -12.09
CA PHE A 446 5.53 6.23 -12.23
C PHE A 446 5.39 5.52 -10.88
N GLN A 447 4.50 4.55 -10.84
CA GLN A 447 4.17 3.72 -9.68
C GLN A 447 5.37 2.88 -9.21
N ASN A 448 6.04 2.16 -10.12
CA ASN A 448 7.15 1.28 -9.77
C ASN A 448 8.50 1.92 -10.11
N PRO A 449 9.27 2.36 -9.11
CA PRO A 449 10.58 2.97 -9.35
C PRO A 449 11.62 1.99 -9.89
N PHE A 450 11.40 0.68 -9.75
CA PHE A 450 12.32 -0.35 -10.24
C PHE A 450 12.27 -0.48 -11.76
N ASP A 451 11.10 -0.32 -12.37
CA ASP A 451 10.90 -0.48 -13.81
C ASP A 451 11.22 0.81 -14.60
N THR A 452 11.33 1.95 -13.90
CA THR A 452 11.54 3.26 -14.55
C THR A 452 12.99 3.59 -14.82
N LEU A 453 13.92 2.94 -14.12
CA LEU A 453 15.35 3.19 -14.24
C LEU A 453 16.03 2.07 -15.04
N ASN A 454 16.76 2.44 -16.10
CA ASN A 454 17.54 1.47 -16.85
C ASN A 454 18.72 0.96 -16.00
N PRO A 455 18.81 -0.35 -15.71
CA PRO A 455 19.84 -0.91 -14.83
C PRO A 455 21.26 -0.77 -15.41
N SER A 456 21.40 -0.56 -16.71
CA SER A 456 22.70 -0.46 -17.42
C SER A 456 23.30 0.97 -17.46
N HIS A 457 22.58 1.97 -16.97
CA HIS A 457 23.03 3.37 -16.98
C HIS A 457 23.10 3.95 -15.58
N SER A 458 24.13 4.78 -15.33
CA SER A 458 24.23 5.52 -14.07
C SER A 458 23.09 6.53 -13.92
N VAL A 459 22.83 6.94 -12.69
CA VAL A 459 21.82 7.95 -12.35
C VAL A 459 22.03 9.24 -13.15
N GLY A 460 23.28 9.75 -13.17
CA GLY A 460 23.61 10.97 -13.89
C GLY A 460 23.31 10.86 -15.38
N ASN A 461 23.71 9.77 -16.03
CA ASN A 461 23.45 9.55 -17.46
C ASN A 461 21.95 9.53 -17.77
N GLN A 462 21.13 8.96 -16.90
CA GLN A 462 19.68 8.90 -17.11
C GLN A 462 19.02 10.29 -16.97
N ILE A 463 19.47 11.10 -16.01
CA ILE A 463 18.97 12.47 -15.84
C ILE A 463 19.41 13.34 -17.03
N ILE A 464 20.70 13.28 -17.44
CA ILE A 464 21.24 14.05 -18.59
C ILE A 464 20.49 13.69 -19.86
N ARG A 465 20.25 12.39 -20.13
CA ARG A 465 19.47 11.96 -21.29
C ARG A 465 18.04 12.53 -21.28
N THR A 466 17.43 12.63 -20.10
CA THR A 466 16.11 13.25 -19.99
C THR A 466 16.18 14.73 -20.32
N LEU A 467 17.18 15.49 -19.79
CA LEU A 467 17.41 16.90 -20.10
C LEU A 467 17.58 17.14 -21.59
N GLU A 468 18.34 16.29 -22.28
CA GLU A 468 18.52 16.34 -23.74
C GLU A 468 17.21 16.19 -24.51
N LYS A 469 16.40 15.21 -24.10
CA LYS A 469 15.10 14.94 -24.74
C LYS A 469 14.09 16.07 -24.56
N VAL A 470 14.05 16.68 -23.38
CA VAL A 470 13.16 17.82 -23.10
C VAL A 470 13.74 19.16 -23.55
N GLY A 471 14.98 19.18 -24.07
CA GLY A 471 15.61 20.36 -24.64
C GLY A 471 16.13 21.35 -23.59
N VAL A 472 16.53 20.89 -22.41
CA VAL A 472 17.10 21.72 -21.34
C VAL A 472 18.62 21.63 -21.33
N GLY A 473 19.27 22.78 -21.36
CA GLY A 473 20.73 22.93 -21.44
C GLY A 473 21.28 22.76 -22.87
N SER A 474 21.98 23.77 -23.37
CA SER A 474 22.57 23.78 -24.71
C SER A 474 23.90 23.04 -24.74
N THR A 475 24.66 23.09 -23.64
CA THR A 475 25.98 22.45 -23.50
C THR A 475 25.93 21.24 -22.54
N VAL A 476 26.99 20.45 -22.57
CA VAL A 476 27.16 19.30 -21.62
C VAL A 476 27.28 19.82 -20.18
N GLU A 477 28.01 20.94 -20.03
CA GLU A 477 28.24 21.58 -18.72
C GLU A 477 26.95 22.09 -18.11
N GLU A 478 26.11 22.78 -18.91
CA GLU A 478 24.79 23.25 -18.45
C GLU A 478 23.89 22.09 -18.02
N ARG A 479 23.86 21.01 -18.80
CA ARG A 479 23.07 19.80 -18.43
C ARG A 479 23.61 19.15 -17.16
N LYS A 480 24.92 19.10 -16.98
CA LYS A 480 25.55 18.57 -15.77
C LYS A 480 25.24 19.42 -14.56
N GLN A 481 25.29 20.75 -14.69
CA GLN A 481 24.91 21.66 -13.62
C GLN A 481 23.42 21.48 -13.25
N ARG A 482 22.54 21.39 -14.25
CA ARG A 482 21.11 21.15 -14.03
C ARG A 482 20.84 19.78 -13.40
N MET A 483 21.59 18.76 -13.75
CA MET A 483 21.51 17.43 -13.09
C MET A 483 21.83 17.54 -11.59
N TYR A 484 22.87 18.29 -11.21
CA TYR A 484 23.19 18.52 -9.79
C TYR A 484 22.09 19.27 -9.06
N GLU A 485 21.50 20.31 -9.69
CA GLU A 485 20.35 21.03 -9.13
C GLU A 485 19.15 20.10 -8.89
N LEU A 486 18.91 19.14 -9.81
CA LEU A 486 17.86 18.14 -9.67
C LEU A 486 18.15 17.13 -8.56
N LEU A 487 19.43 16.72 -8.41
CA LEU A 487 19.82 15.86 -7.27
C LEU A 487 19.65 16.59 -5.94
N ASP A 488 20.07 17.84 -5.85
CA ASP A 488 19.87 18.69 -4.66
C ASP A 488 18.37 18.90 -4.39
N LEU A 489 17.55 19.11 -5.41
CA LEU A 489 16.10 19.27 -5.34
C LEU A 489 15.44 18.06 -4.69
N VAL A 490 15.86 16.85 -5.06
CA VAL A 490 15.32 15.60 -4.49
C VAL A 490 16.07 15.15 -3.23
N LYS A 491 16.89 16.02 -2.65
CA LYS A 491 17.64 15.78 -1.42
C LYS A 491 18.52 14.53 -1.49
N LEU A 492 19.20 14.33 -2.62
CA LEU A 492 20.20 13.28 -2.84
C LEU A 492 21.59 13.88 -3.02
N PRO A 493 22.64 13.27 -2.44
CA PRO A 493 24.03 13.71 -2.63
C PRO A 493 24.45 13.69 -4.12
N ARG A 494 25.24 14.66 -4.54
CA ARG A 494 25.71 14.79 -5.94
C ARG A 494 26.53 13.58 -6.42
N GLU A 495 27.23 12.90 -5.53
CA GLU A 495 27.96 11.66 -5.80
C GLU A 495 27.09 10.53 -6.37
N PHE A 496 25.74 10.62 -6.21
CA PHE A 496 24.80 9.67 -6.77
C PHE A 496 24.82 9.65 -8.30
N GLU A 497 25.37 10.68 -8.97
CA GLU A 497 25.54 10.71 -10.44
C GLU A 497 26.20 9.43 -10.97
N LYS A 498 27.15 8.86 -10.21
CA LYS A 498 27.94 7.68 -10.60
C LYS A 498 27.29 6.35 -10.21
N ARG A 499 26.28 6.36 -9.31
CA ARG A 499 25.64 5.14 -8.83
C ARG A 499 24.77 4.51 -9.91
N MET A 500 24.76 3.16 -9.88
CA MET A 500 23.86 2.36 -10.71
C MET A 500 22.54 2.11 -9.97
N PRO A 501 21.40 1.90 -10.66
CA PRO A 501 20.10 1.67 -10.02
C PRO A 501 20.09 0.54 -8.99
N ARG A 502 20.86 -0.54 -9.22
CA ARG A 502 20.98 -1.66 -8.28
C ARG A 502 21.60 -1.28 -6.91
N GLN A 503 22.27 -0.14 -6.83
CA GLN A 503 22.91 0.36 -5.62
C GLN A 503 22.00 1.31 -4.81
N LEU A 504 20.75 1.50 -5.25
CA LEU A 504 19.80 2.43 -4.68
C LEU A 504 18.66 1.70 -3.96
N SER A 505 18.21 2.26 -2.83
CA SER A 505 16.96 1.85 -2.18
C SER A 505 15.73 2.24 -3.00
N GLY A 506 14.56 1.64 -2.73
CA GLY A 506 13.30 1.98 -3.40
C GLY A 506 12.99 3.49 -3.34
N GLY A 507 13.09 4.09 -2.17
CA GLY A 507 12.87 5.52 -1.99
C GLY A 507 13.90 6.41 -2.72
N GLN A 508 15.16 5.97 -2.85
CA GLN A 508 16.16 6.69 -3.64
C GLN A 508 15.85 6.61 -5.15
N LYS A 509 15.45 5.45 -5.65
CA LYS A 509 14.99 5.26 -7.04
C LYS A 509 13.79 6.16 -7.34
N GLN A 510 12.81 6.22 -6.41
CA GLN A 510 11.63 7.07 -6.57
C GLN A 510 12.01 8.54 -6.66
N ARG A 511 12.92 9.03 -5.80
CA ARG A 511 13.45 10.40 -5.88
C ARG A 511 14.15 10.70 -7.21
N ILE A 512 14.90 9.73 -7.77
CA ILE A 512 15.47 9.88 -9.12
C ILE A 512 14.37 9.95 -10.18
N GLY A 513 13.33 9.13 -10.08
CA GLY A 513 12.14 9.22 -10.94
C GLY A 513 11.50 10.62 -10.91
N ILE A 514 11.35 11.19 -9.70
CA ILE A 514 10.84 12.55 -9.49
C ILE A 514 11.81 13.58 -10.13
N ALA A 515 13.13 13.47 -9.91
CA ALA A 515 14.11 14.37 -10.52
C ALA A 515 14.00 14.37 -12.06
N ARG A 516 13.81 13.20 -12.67
CA ARG A 516 13.60 13.08 -14.13
C ARG A 516 12.30 13.74 -14.59
N ALA A 517 11.20 13.53 -13.86
CA ALA A 517 9.91 14.16 -14.19
C ALA A 517 10.01 15.69 -14.14
N PHE A 518 10.78 16.26 -13.21
CA PHE A 518 10.96 17.71 -13.06
C PHE A 518 12.14 18.29 -13.87
N ALA A 519 12.80 17.50 -14.71
CA ALA A 519 13.93 17.94 -15.52
C ALA A 519 13.61 19.17 -16.39
N GLY A 520 12.41 19.18 -17.02
CA GLY A 520 11.92 20.23 -17.90
C GLY A 520 11.09 21.31 -17.21
N SER A 521 10.99 21.33 -15.89
CA SER A 521 10.08 22.23 -15.13
C SER A 521 8.63 22.14 -15.65
N PRO A 522 7.98 20.99 -15.54
CA PRO A 522 6.67 20.71 -16.13
C PRO A 522 5.56 21.55 -15.48
N LYS A 523 4.54 21.89 -16.28
CA LYS A 523 3.30 22.54 -15.81
C LYS A 523 2.33 21.55 -15.18
N ILE A 524 2.29 20.30 -15.70
CA ILE A 524 1.52 19.19 -15.16
C ILE A 524 2.42 18.01 -14.85
N VAL A 525 2.28 17.44 -13.67
CA VAL A 525 2.88 16.15 -13.32
C VAL A 525 1.79 15.17 -12.95
N VAL A 526 1.69 14.07 -13.67
CA VAL A 526 0.88 12.91 -13.30
C VAL A 526 1.70 12.06 -12.33
N ALA A 527 1.30 12.00 -11.08
CA ALA A 527 1.90 11.13 -10.07
C ALA A 527 1.02 9.87 -9.93
N ASP A 528 1.37 8.80 -10.65
CA ASP A 528 0.61 7.54 -10.63
C ASP A 528 1.12 6.65 -9.52
N GLU A 529 0.38 6.58 -8.43
CA GLU A 529 0.71 5.82 -7.20
C GLU A 529 2.17 6.00 -6.73
N PRO A 530 2.64 7.24 -6.58
CA PRO A 530 4.08 7.52 -6.44
C PRO A 530 4.70 6.98 -5.14
N VAL A 531 3.92 6.46 -4.22
CA VAL A 531 4.34 6.01 -2.88
C VAL A 531 3.86 4.61 -2.51
N SER A 532 3.08 3.92 -3.35
CA SER A 532 2.45 2.62 -3.04
C SER A 532 3.44 1.48 -2.72
N ALA A 533 4.64 1.54 -3.29
CA ALA A 533 5.70 0.53 -3.09
C ALA A 533 6.73 0.94 -2.02
N LEU A 534 6.41 1.92 -1.17
CA LEU A 534 7.35 2.50 -0.20
C LEU A 534 6.87 2.31 1.24
N ASP A 535 7.81 2.10 2.15
CA ASP A 535 7.52 2.10 3.59
C ASP A 535 6.97 3.45 4.08
N VAL A 536 6.17 3.44 5.13
CA VAL A 536 5.48 4.61 5.69
C VAL A 536 6.40 5.81 5.93
N SER A 537 7.61 5.60 6.47
CA SER A 537 8.56 6.69 6.72
C SER A 537 9.14 7.27 5.44
N VAL A 538 9.43 6.42 4.44
CA VAL A 538 9.91 6.84 3.11
C VAL A 538 8.79 7.50 2.33
N GLN A 539 7.57 6.96 2.41
CA GLN A 539 6.35 7.53 1.83
C GLN A 539 6.15 8.98 2.28
N ALA A 540 6.19 9.24 3.60
CA ALA A 540 6.08 10.60 4.14
C ALA A 540 7.15 11.54 3.56
N ALA A 541 8.40 11.08 3.45
CA ALA A 541 9.49 11.88 2.89
C ALA A 541 9.30 12.20 1.40
N VAL A 542 8.73 11.28 0.62
CA VAL A 542 8.44 11.48 -0.81
C VAL A 542 7.23 12.40 -1.00
N ILE A 543 6.20 12.26 -0.17
CA ILE A 543 5.02 13.14 -0.19
C ILE A 543 5.44 14.60 0.09
N GLU A 544 6.18 14.85 1.17
CA GLU A 544 6.67 16.19 1.51
C GLU A 544 7.58 16.75 0.40
N LEU A 545 8.42 15.89 -0.21
CA LEU A 545 9.25 16.29 -1.35
C LEU A 545 8.40 16.72 -2.55
N LEU A 546 7.35 15.98 -2.90
CA LEU A 546 6.46 16.33 -4.00
C LEU A 546 5.73 17.66 -3.74
N ILE A 547 5.28 17.90 -2.50
CA ILE A 547 4.65 19.16 -2.09
C ILE A 547 5.66 20.31 -2.18
N ASP A 548 6.90 20.17 -1.64
CA ASP A 548 7.95 21.17 -1.70
C ASP A 548 8.28 21.56 -3.15
N ILE A 549 8.34 20.56 -4.06
CA ILE A 549 8.64 20.77 -5.47
C ILE A 549 7.46 21.43 -6.19
N GLN A 550 6.23 20.98 -5.91
CA GLN A 550 5.01 21.57 -6.47
C GLN A 550 4.91 23.06 -6.15
N GLU A 551 5.14 23.44 -4.88
CA GLU A 551 5.12 24.84 -4.45
C GLU A 551 6.24 25.67 -5.11
N LYS A 552 7.42 25.09 -5.29
CA LYS A 552 8.58 25.77 -5.89
C LYS A 552 8.39 26.10 -7.37
N PHE A 553 7.69 25.23 -8.12
CA PHE A 553 7.54 25.36 -9.57
C PHE A 553 6.14 25.72 -10.05
N ASP A 554 5.19 25.93 -9.12
CA ASP A 554 3.78 26.17 -9.42
C ASP A 554 3.15 25.05 -10.31
N THR A 555 3.64 23.83 -10.15
CA THR A 555 3.22 22.67 -10.97
C THR A 555 1.84 22.19 -10.54
N THR A 556 0.95 21.95 -11.48
CA THR A 556 -0.32 21.24 -11.23
C THR A 556 -0.04 19.75 -11.12
N MET A 557 -0.51 19.12 -10.04
CA MET A 557 -0.30 17.69 -9.79
C MET A 557 -1.60 16.92 -9.95
N LEU A 558 -1.62 15.95 -10.86
CA LEU A 558 -2.66 14.95 -10.96
C LEU A 558 -2.21 13.73 -10.16
N PHE A 559 -2.73 13.58 -8.95
CA PHE A 559 -2.29 12.57 -7.99
C PHE A 559 -3.22 11.35 -8.03
N ILE A 560 -2.78 10.28 -8.67
CA ILE A 560 -3.52 9.01 -8.73
C ILE A 560 -3.10 8.17 -7.54
N SER A 561 -4.08 7.74 -6.73
CA SER A 561 -3.83 6.87 -5.58
C SER A 561 -5.08 6.09 -5.19
N HIS A 562 -4.85 4.93 -4.57
CA HIS A 562 -5.88 4.17 -3.87
C HIS A 562 -5.86 4.42 -2.34
N ASP A 563 -4.79 5.05 -1.80
CA ASP A 563 -4.69 5.41 -0.38
C ASP A 563 -5.35 6.77 -0.11
N LEU A 564 -6.57 6.71 0.41
CA LEU A 564 -7.35 7.90 0.74
C LEU A 564 -6.79 8.70 1.93
N SER A 565 -5.96 8.11 2.80
CA SER A 565 -5.28 8.85 3.87
C SER A 565 -4.26 9.83 3.28
N VAL A 566 -3.48 9.35 2.31
CA VAL A 566 -2.54 10.19 1.56
C VAL A 566 -3.29 11.24 0.74
N VAL A 567 -4.35 10.84 0.04
CA VAL A 567 -5.18 11.76 -0.77
C VAL A 567 -5.73 12.89 0.09
N ARG A 568 -6.29 12.57 1.27
CA ARG A 568 -6.80 13.58 2.22
C ARG A 568 -5.74 14.60 2.61
N TYR A 569 -4.50 14.15 2.74
CA TYR A 569 -3.39 15.01 3.13
C TYR A 569 -2.91 15.92 2.00
N VAL A 570 -2.76 15.40 0.76
CA VAL A 570 -2.11 16.11 -0.35
C VAL A 570 -3.07 16.87 -1.25
N ALA A 571 -4.31 16.40 -1.42
CA ALA A 571 -5.22 16.87 -2.45
C ALA A 571 -5.97 18.16 -2.04
N ASP A 572 -6.22 19.02 -3.03
CA ASP A 572 -7.11 20.16 -2.93
C ASP A 572 -8.54 19.77 -3.36
N ARG A 573 -8.63 19.00 -4.45
CA ARG A 573 -9.88 18.42 -4.99
C ARG A 573 -9.67 16.95 -5.32
N VAL A 574 -10.78 16.20 -5.33
CA VAL A 574 -10.79 14.76 -5.58
C VAL A 574 -11.83 14.41 -6.63
N VAL A 575 -11.46 13.55 -7.57
CA VAL A 575 -12.33 12.87 -8.54
C VAL A 575 -12.38 11.40 -8.17
N VAL A 576 -13.56 10.90 -7.82
CA VAL A 576 -13.79 9.50 -7.48
C VAL A 576 -14.29 8.76 -8.72
N MET A 577 -13.56 7.74 -9.17
CA MET A 577 -13.87 6.95 -10.37
C MET A 577 -14.30 5.53 -10.04
N TYR A 578 -15.29 5.01 -10.74
CA TYR A 578 -15.72 3.62 -10.69
C TYR A 578 -16.08 3.11 -12.09
N LEU A 579 -15.47 1.99 -12.52
CA LEU A 579 -15.70 1.37 -13.85
C LEU A 579 -15.73 2.38 -15.01
N GLY A 580 -14.72 3.22 -15.10
CA GLY A 580 -14.55 4.19 -16.17
C GLY A 580 -15.41 5.45 -16.08
N LYS A 581 -16.27 5.58 -15.07
CA LYS A 581 -17.15 6.75 -14.87
C LYS A 581 -16.79 7.52 -13.60
N ILE A 582 -17.13 8.81 -13.56
CA ILE A 582 -17.00 9.64 -12.36
C ILE A 582 -18.23 9.41 -11.48
N ALA A 583 -18.00 8.95 -10.25
CA ALA A 583 -19.04 8.78 -9.24
C ALA A 583 -19.26 10.07 -8.43
N GLU A 584 -18.19 10.79 -8.09
CA GLU A 584 -18.23 11.97 -7.24
C GLU A 584 -17.03 12.89 -7.52
N THR A 585 -17.24 14.22 -7.43
CA THR A 585 -16.16 15.22 -7.55
C THR A 585 -16.39 16.35 -6.56
N GLY A 586 -15.37 16.77 -5.82
CA GLY A 586 -15.48 17.87 -4.86
C GLY A 586 -14.12 18.28 -4.30
N THR A 587 -14.12 19.27 -3.38
CA THR A 587 -12.96 19.57 -2.57
C THR A 587 -12.67 18.39 -1.62
N THR A 588 -11.46 18.31 -1.10
CA THR A 588 -11.11 17.23 -0.17
C THR A 588 -12.05 17.20 1.03
N GLU A 589 -12.41 18.35 1.60
CA GLU A 589 -13.35 18.43 2.73
C GLU A 589 -14.75 17.90 2.36
N GLN A 590 -15.21 18.16 1.14
CA GLN A 590 -16.52 17.69 0.66
C GLN A 590 -16.54 16.17 0.47
N ILE A 591 -15.49 15.60 -0.10
CA ILE A 591 -15.39 14.16 -0.32
C ILE A 591 -15.27 13.38 1.00
N PHE A 592 -14.66 13.98 2.02
CA PHE A 592 -14.47 13.37 3.34
C PHE A 592 -15.57 13.71 4.36
N SER A 593 -16.66 14.34 3.93
CA SER A 593 -17.83 14.69 4.75
C SER A 593 -19.14 14.49 3.96
N PRO A 594 -20.27 14.16 4.64
CA PRO A 594 -21.53 14.00 3.93
C PRO A 594 -21.96 15.29 3.20
N PRO A 595 -22.68 15.20 2.08
CA PRO A 595 -23.20 13.99 1.43
C PRO A 595 -22.16 13.21 0.66
N TYR A 596 -22.22 11.86 0.70
CA TYR A 596 -21.33 10.99 -0.08
C TYR A 596 -22.08 10.26 -1.18
N HIS A 597 -21.40 9.96 -2.29
CA HIS A 597 -21.79 8.83 -3.12
C HIS A 597 -21.63 7.52 -2.33
N PRO A 598 -22.55 6.54 -2.39
CA PRO A 598 -22.41 5.29 -1.61
C PRO A 598 -21.10 4.53 -1.82
N TYR A 599 -20.48 4.67 -2.99
CA TYR A 599 -19.15 4.12 -3.25
C TYR A 599 -18.05 4.88 -2.50
N THR A 600 -18.09 6.21 -2.49
CA THR A 600 -17.14 7.05 -1.73
C THR A 600 -17.22 6.74 -0.23
N GLU A 601 -18.43 6.61 0.29
CA GLU A 601 -18.68 6.23 1.68
C GLU A 601 -18.02 4.89 2.02
N ALA A 602 -18.17 3.88 1.14
CA ALA A 602 -17.56 2.57 1.31
C ALA A 602 -16.01 2.64 1.23
N LEU A 603 -15.47 3.41 0.26
CA LEU A 603 -14.02 3.63 0.16
C LEU A 603 -13.44 4.26 1.44
N LEU A 604 -14.09 5.30 1.97
CA LEU A 604 -13.67 5.96 3.21
C LEU A 604 -13.73 5.02 4.41
N SER A 605 -14.77 4.19 4.48
CA SER A 605 -14.94 3.22 5.55
C SER A 605 -13.90 2.09 5.54
N ALA A 606 -13.30 1.83 4.39
CA ALA A 606 -12.27 0.80 4.23
C ALA A 606 -10.87 1.26 4.67
N VAL A 607 -10.64 2.58 4.78
CA VAL A 607 -9.31 3.13 5.14
C VAL A 607 -8.92 2.74 6.57
N PRO A 608 -7.80 2.05 6.79
CA PRO A 608 -7.32 1.76 8.14
C PRO A 608 -6.76 3.01 8.82
N ILE A 609 -7.14 3.25 10.08
CA ILE A 609 -6.76 4.44 10.83
C ILE A 609 -5.83 4.06 11.99
N ALA A 610 -4.65 4.69 12.05
CA ALA A 610 -3.67 4.46 13.10
C ALA A 610 -3.93 5.34 14.36
N ASP A 611 -5.18 5.49 14.76
CA ASP A 611 -5.58 6.24 15.94
C ASP A 611 -6.66 5.45 16.72
N PRO A 612 -6.37 4.97 17.96
CA PRO A 612 -7.28 4.15 18.73
C PRO A 612 -8.53 4.90 19.25
N ASP A 613 -8.54 6.24 19.18
CA ASP A 613 -9.63 7.06 19.70
C ASP A 613 -10.67 7.43 18.61
N ILE A 614 -10.35 7.18 17.33
CA ILE A 614 -11.26 7.39 16.21
C ILE A 614 -12.08 6.12 15.97
N LYS A 615 -13.39 6.24 16.14
CA LYS A 615 -14.33 5.17 15.77
C LYS A 615 -14.74 5.31 14.31
N LYS A 616 -14.73 4.20 13.61
CA LYS A 616 -15.07 4.12 12.19
C LYS A 616 -16.24 3.16 11.97
N ARG A 617 -17.25 3.57 11.19
CA ARG A 617 -18.30 2.66 10.72
C ARG A 617 -17.77 1.88 9.53
N GLN A 618 -17.67 0.57 9.64
CA GLN A 618 -17.19 -0.29 8.56
C GLN A 618 -18.34 -0.65 7.60
N ILE A 619 -18.12 -0.43 6.30
CA ILE A 619 -19.02 -0.82 5.21
C ILE A 619 -18.24 -1.77 4.31
N LEU A 620 -18.61 -3.03 4.33
CA LEU A 620 -18.00 -4.04 3.47
C LEU A 620 -18.77 -4.12 2.15
N LEU A 621 -18.06 -3.93 1.04
CA LEU A 621 -18.63 -4.12 -0.28
C LEU A 621 -18.66 -5.61 -0.62
N GLU A 622 -19.84 -6.13 -0.92
CA GLU A 622 -20.02 -7.51 -1.34
C GLU A 622 -19.72 -7.68 -2.83
N GLY A 623 -19.21 -8.84 -3.19
CA GLY A 623 -18.91 -9.20 -4.57
C GLY A 623 -17.60 -8.62 -5.12
N ALA A 624 -17.19 -9.14 -6.28
CA ALA A 624 -16.02 -8.65 -7.01
C ALA A 624 -16.38 -7.45 -7.88
N LEU A 625 -15.35 -6.68 -8.28
CA LEU A 625 -15.51 -5.62 -9.27
C LEU A 625 -16.07 -6.22 -10.57
N PRO A 626 -17.18 -5.69 -11.13
CA PRO A 626 -17.74 -6.18 -12.38
C PRO A 626 -16.77 -6.04 -13.54
N SER A 627 -16.86 -6.94 -14.51
CA SER A 627 -16.00 -6.90 -15.69
C SER A 627 -16.27 -5.67 -16.55
N PRO A 628 -15.25 -4.90 -16.95
CA PRO A 628 -15.42 -3.76 -17.85
C PRO A 628 -15.81 -4.17 -19.28
N LEU A 629 -15.73 -5.47 -19.63
CA LEU A 629 -16.26 -6.02 -20.87
C LEU A 629 -17.79 -6.08 -20.89
N ASN A 630 -18.41 -6.30 -19.72
CA ASN A 630 -19.85 -6.39 -19.55
C ASN A 630 -20.25 -5.58 -18.30
N PRO A 631 -20.17 -4.23 -18.36
CA PRO A 631 -20.51 -3.40 -17.22
C PRO A 631 -22.02 -3.52 -16.89
N PRO A 632 -22.39 -3.39 -15.61
CA PRO A 632 -23.79 -3.38 -15.20
C PRO A 632 -24.57 -2.30 -15.96
N LYS A 633 -25.83 -2.59 -16.31
CA LYS A 633 -26.76 -1.61 -16.89
C LYS A 633 -27.15 -0.58 -15.83
N GLY A 634 -27.49 0.65 -16.27
CA GLY A 634 -27.86 1.75 -15.39
C GLY A 634 -26.66 2.28 -14.59
N CYS A 635 -26.82 2.40 -13.28
CA CYS A 635 -25.70 2.78 -12.40
C CYS A 635 -24.67 1.66 -12.37
N VAL A 636 -23.43 1.92 -12.77
CA VAL A 636 -22.35 0.92 -12.83
C VAL A 636 -21.99 0.33 -11.46
N PHE A 637 -22.34 1.01 -10.36
CA PHE A 637 -22.14 0.55 -8.99
C PHE A 637 -23.31 -0.28 -8.42
N ASN A 638 -24.43 -0.42 -9.14
CA ASN A 638 -25.68 -0.99 -8.62
C ASN A 638 -25.53 -2.40 -8.00
N THR A 639 -24.66 -3.24 -8.54
CA THR A 639 -24.45 -4.64 -8.09
C THR A 639 -23.73 -4.76 -6.75
N ARG A 640 -23.03 -3.70 -6.31
CA ARG A 640 -22.30 -3.65 -5.05
C ARG A 640 -22.79 -2.56 -4.10
N CYS A 641 -23.78 -1.78 -4.53
CA CYS A 641 -24.30 -0.66 -3.75
C CYS A 641 -25.23 -1.15 -2.63
N PRO A 642 -24.92 -0.92 -1.35
CA PRO A 642 -25.80 -1.33 -0.25
C PRO A 642 -27.12 -0.56 -0.20
N SER A 643 -27.21 0.56 -0.94
CA SER A 643 -28.39 1.43 -1.02
C SER A 643 -29.01 1.41 -2.43
N ALA A 644 -28.81 0.35 -3.22
CA ALA A 644 -29.33 0.26 -4.58
C ALA A 644 -30.86 0.23 -4.60
N ILE A 645 -31.47 1.08 -5.44
CA ILE A 645 -32.91 1.13 -5.65
C ILE A 645 -33.26 0.17 -6.80
N SER A 646 -33.92 -0.95 -6.46
CA SER A 646 -34.32 -1.96 -7.44
C SER A 646 -35.28 -1.35 -8.47
N GLY A 647 -35.16 -1.75 -9.73
CA GLY A 647 -35.96 -1.22 -10.85
C GLY A 647 -35.53 0.17 -11.34
N LYS A 648 -34.64 0.88 -10.61
CA LYS A 648 -34.13 2.19 -11.02
C LYS A 648 -32.62 2.13 -11.27
N CYS A 649 -31.83 1.76 -10.26
CA CYS A 649 -30.37 1.74 -10.38
C CYS A 649 -29.83 0.70 -11.37
N ASN A 650 -30.55 -0.40 -11.57
CA ASN A 650 -30.18 -1.47 -12.51
C ASN A 650 -30.67 -1.27 -13.94
N VAL A 651 -31.39 -0.16 -14.22
CA VAL A 651 -32.01 0.12 -15.55
C VAL A 651 -31.57 1.46 -16.09
N ILE A 652 -31.57 2.50 -15.26
CA ILE A 652 -31.40 3.90 -15.66
C ILE A 652 -30.04 4.41 -15.18
N GLU A 653 -29.33 5.16 -16.01
CA GLU A 653 -28.11 5.85 -15.60
C GLU A 653 -28.40 6.92 -14.52
N PRO A 654 -27.58 7.05 -13.47
CA PRO A 654 -27.82 8.02 -12.43
C PRO A 654 -27.63 9.45 -12.95
N PRO A 655 -28.49 10.41 -12.52
CA PRO A 655 -28.28 11.80 -12.84
C PRO A 655 -27.07 12.36 -12.07
N ILE A 656 -26.37 13.31 -12.68
CA ILE A 656 -25.35 14.10 -12.00
C ILE A 656 -26.06 15.20 -11.21
N GLN A 657 -26.02 15.09 -9.88
CA GLN A 657 -26.56 16.09 -8.95
C GLN A 657 -25.45 17.08 -8.59
N LYS A 658 -25.68 18.38 -8.83
CA LYS A 658 -24.71 19.46 -8.56
C LYS A 658 -25.15 20.26 -7.32
N LEU A 659 -24.25 20.39 -6.36
CA LEU A 659 -24.41 21.25 -5.19
C LEU A 659 -23.91 22.68 -5.50
N LYS A 660 -24.38 23.68 -4.72
CA LYS A 660 -24.06 25.10 -4.95
C LYS A 660 -22.56 25.44 -4.89
N ASN A 661 -21.76 24.61 -4.23
CA ASN A 661 -20.32 24.80 -3.99
C ASN A 661 -19.41 23.99 -4.94
N GLY A 662 -19.97 23.50 -6.08
CA GLY A 662 -19.21 22.77 -7.09
C GLY A 662 -19.04 21.27 -6.81
N HIS A 663 -19.54 20.75 -5.70
CA HIS A 663 -19.57 19.31 -5.41
C HIS A 663 -20.59 18.62 -6.32
N THR A 664 -20.22 17.49 -6.93
CA THR A 664 -21.09 16.72 -7.83
C THR A 664 -21.14 15.26 -7.42
N ILE A 665 -22.34 14.66 -7.45
CA ILE A 665 -22.58 13.26 -7.11
C ILE A 665 -23.45 12.61 -8.18
N SER A 666 -22.98 11.49 -8.77
CA SER A 666 -23.71 10.70 -9.77
C SER A 666 -24.55 9.60 -9.10
N CYS A 667 -25.72 9.93 -8.55
CA CYS A 667 -26.53 9.00 -7.78
C CYS A 667 -28.03 9.22 -8.00
N HIS A 668 -28.84 8.15 -7.86
CA HIS A 668 -30.31 8.23 -7.89
C HIS A 668 -30.92 8.67 -6.55
N ILE A 669 -30.21 8.52 -5.45
CA ILE A 669 -30.63 8.94 -4.11
C ILE A 669 -30.52 10.47 -4.05
N ASP A 670 -31.57 11.13 -3.55
CA ASP A 670 -31.57 12.60 -3.41
C ASP A 670 -30.46 13.06 -2.44
N ILE A 671 -29.84 14.21 -2.76
CA ILE A 671 -28.79 14.80 -1.94
C ILE A 671 -29.24 15.05 -0.50
N LYS A 672 -30.51 15.41 -0.28
CA LYS A 672 -31.04 15.62 1.06
C LYS A 672 -31.03 14.34 1.91
N GLU A 673 -31.21 13.18 1.28
CA GLU A 673 -31.10 11.88 1.94
C GLU A 673 -29.64 11.51 2.19
N LEU A 674 -28.77 11.73 1.20
CA LEU A 674 -27.33 11.49 1.35
C LEU A 674 -26.71 12.39 2.45
N SER A 675 -27.23 13.62 2.64
CA SER A 675 -26.75 14.55 3.67
C SER A 675 -27.15 14.16 5.09
N LYS A 676 -28.13 13.25 5.25
CA LYS A 676 -28.52 12.75 6.59
C LYS A 676 -27.63 11.62 7.10
N LYS A 677 -26.71 11.13 6.26
CA LYS A 677 -25.78 10.08 6.65
C LYS A 677 -24.77 10.61 7.68
N ASP A 678 -24.41 9.76 8.63
CA ASP A 678 -23.37 10.07 9.60
C ASP A 678 -21.99 10.14 8.93
N ASN A 679 -21.11 10.93 9.51
CA ASN A 679 -19.71 10.93 9.07
C ASN A 679 -19.10 9.55 9.32
N VAL A 680 -18.37 9.04 8.32
CA VAL A 680 -17.67 7.74 8.42
C VAL A 680 -16.65 7.75 9.57
N PHE A 681 -16.05 8.92 9.84
CA PHE A 681 -15.09 9.13 10.92
C PHE A 681 -15.77 9.90 12.06
N ALA A 682 -16.31 9.18 13.05
CA ALA A 682 -16.78 9.81 14.28
C ALA A 682 -15.59 10.10 15.20
N GLN A 683 -15.51 11.35 15.68
CA GLN A 683 -14.56 11.75 16.72
C GLN A 683 -15.08 11.36 18.11
#